data_b1bd4b8e2f88a9192df3e66a68afeeb4
#
_entry.id   b1bd4b8e2f88a9192df3e66a68afeeb4
#
_cell.length_a   1.000
_cell.length_b   1.000
_cell.length_c   1.000
_cell.angle_alpha   90.00
_cell.angle_beta   90.00
_cell.angle_gamma   90.00
#
_symmetry.space_group_name_H-M   'P 1'
#
loop_
_entity.id
_entity.type
_entity.pdbx_description
1 polymer ?
#
loop_
_entity_poly.entity_id
_entity_poly.type
_entity_poly.pdbx_seq_one_letter_code
_entity_poly.pdbx_strand_id
1 'polypeptide(L)'
;MNVTSAPRFVRAIAASTVALAALALPAGGPALLAAQQQPAAPRVARLVVEPASITVQAGQTVPVKLTAYDAAGAEVQNPQLRISGARNGLGISREGVRGVRAGKYELVVSTVAPAGIEPVTVTVPVTVTWPAIGKVELTADSGRLYTRVTLPHRVRALHADGTPRPGDAVTWRWRSSNEAVASVDRYGFVTAHRPGAVTITAETEGASAQVRHTVTANPVASLTINLPSTSVRTGDVVHLKAEARRAGGQPVRDVPITWSYTYEPDDTIAAPGATGVIDRGLFAAEVPGRYTLLASAGATTARAVVAVQPRDVRRRISVTGRGSVTHVHTSDFWPWTGKDGRDYALLGTWGGDGWAYVMDITDLANPKRTDSVKVDARIINDVTVSPDGRYGVIAREGASDRKNGVVILDLANPAHPKIAASFDQELTGGVHNTFATNEYLYAISNGDKYVIIDMKDITKPTYAGQYDHPDSRVHDVWVHDGIAYSSEWGTGVVAVDVGNGKYGGSVQKPVLIGTYPTTSGATHEIYPYFQKKTGKVYLFLGDEIMSRQGRVWEGTNYLNDLFGEVPKKGGVPQTSAGYTHIVDFTDPRAPKNIAKYHQEEFGAHDIIVEDDVLYQAYYDGGVRIVDVSGELVGNLAEQRREIAVFKPFDPQGYTPNASFVMNAMPWKGHVLFTDFNSGLWAAKLEPKGPVVP
;
A
#
# COMPACT_ATOMS: atom_id res chain seq x y z
N MET A 1 -35.82 -20.73 -39.34
CA MET A 1 -36.07 -22.01 -40.04
C MET A 1 -35.40 -23.12 -39.26
N ASN A 2 -36.23 -24.03 -38.82
CA ASN A 2 -35.98 -25.37 -38.27
C ASN A 2 -34.91 -25.64 -37.20
N VAL A 3 -35.45 -25.87 -36.04
CA VAL A 3 -34.96 -26.62 -34.88
C VAL A 3 -34.77 -28.08 -35.24
N THR A 4 -33.67 -28.74 -34.86
CA THR A 4 -33.60 -30.18 -34.66
C THR A 4 -32.86 -30.48 -33.34
N SER A 5 -33.57 -31.27 -32.55
CA SER A 5 -33.28 -31.80 -31.22
C SER A 5 -32.15 -32.81 -31.21
N ALA A 6 -31.32 -32.84 -30.16
CA ALA A 6 -30.36 -33.88 -29.84
C ALA A 6 -30.89 -34.80 -28.71
N PRO A 7 -30.58 -36.10 -28.70
CA PRO A 7 -31.15 -37.06 -27.76
C PRO A 7 -30.36 -37.17 -26.44
N ARG A 8 -31.10 -37.39 -25.37
CA ARG A 8 -30.61 -37.74 -24.04
C ARG A 8 -30.04 -39.14 -24.01
N PHE A 9 -28.79 -39.28 -23.55
CA PHE A 9 -28.27 -40.59 -23.11
C PHE A 9 -28.40 -40.74 -21.59
N VAL A 10 -29.24 -41.67 -21.18
CA VAL A 10 -29.33 -42.20 -19.82
C VAL A 10 -28.28 -43.31 -19.69
N ARG A 11 -27.37 -43.21 -18.74
CA ARG A 11 -26.52 -44.35 -18.35
C ARG A 11 -26.94 -44.85 -16.97
N ALA A 12 -27.31 -46.11 -16.96
CA ALA A 12 -27.64 -46.89 -15.78
C ALA A 12 -26.38 -47.17 -14.94
N ILE A 13 -26.52 -47.05 -13.62
CA ILE A 13 -25.53 -47.47 -12.63
C ILE A 13 -25.82 -48.91 -12.26
N ALA A 14 -24.88 -49.81 -12.54
CA ALA A 14 -24.92 -51.20 -12.06
C ALA A 14 -24.34 -51.26 -10.64
N ALA A 15 -25.14 -51.77 -9.71
CA ALA A 15 -24.70 -52.07 -8.35
C ALA A 15 -23.97 -53.41 -8.33
N SER A 16 -22.71 -53.40 -7.88
CA SER A 16 -21.96 -54.65 -7.61
C SER A 16 -22.01 -54.94 -6.11
N THR A 17 -22.69 -56.03 -5.80
CA THR A 17 -22.75 -56.68 -4.48
C THR A 17 -21.45 -57.45 -4.23
N VAL A 18 -20.71 -57.10 -3.17
CA VAL A 18 -19.57 -57.88 -2.66
C VAL A 18 -20.06 -58.70 -1.46
N ALA A 19 -19.93 -60.01 -1.56
CA ALA A 19 -20.25 -60.96 -0.51
C ALA A 19 -19.17 -60.95 0.59
N LEU A 20 -19.57 -60.81 1.86
CA LEU A 20 -18.75 -61.05 3.02
C LEU A 20 -18.61 -62.55 3.31
N ALA A 21 -17.38 -63.03 3.32
CA ALA A 21 -17.05 -64.35 3.91
C ALA A 21 -16.71 -64.12 5.40
N ALA A 22 -17.48 -64.78 6.28
CA ALA A 22 -17.24 -64.77 7.72
C ALA A 22 -16.15 -65.75 8.10
N LEU A 23 -15.06 -65.29 8.69
CA LEU A 23 -14.09 -66.12 9.43
C LEU A 23 -14.31 -65.88 10.92
N ALA A 24 -14.68 -66.92 11.64
CA ALA A 24 -14.82 -66.93 13.09
C ALA A 24 -13.45 -67.02 13.78
N LEU A 25 -13.15 -66.11 14.72
CA LEU A 25 -12.07 -66.18 15.67
C LEU A 25 -12.62 -66.01 17.11
N PRO A 26 -11.96 -66.58 18.13
CA PRO A 26 -12.57 -66.82 19.42
C PRO A 26 -12.57 -65.60 20.34
N ALA A 27 -13.50 -65.64 21.29
CA ALA A 27 -13.76 -64.63 22.29
C ALA A 27 -12.59 -64.34 23.23
N GLY A 28 -12.11 -63.11 23.22
CA GLY A 28 -11.32 -62.49 24.24
C GLY A 28 -11.69 -61.01 24.24
N GLY A 29 -12.59 -60.58 25.12
CA GLY A 29 -13.10 -59.22 25.18
C GLY A 29 -12.04 -58.20 25.63
N PRO A 30 -11.81 -57.11 24.88
CA PRO A 30 -11.32 -55.89 25.47
C PRO A 30 -12.52 -55.04 25.91
N ALA A 31 -12.42 -54.57 27.14
CA ALA A 31 -13.33 -53.57 27.66
C ALA A 31 -13.47 -52.37 26.70
N LEU A 32 -14.68 -52.09 26.25
CA LEU A 32 -15.06 -50.87 25.58
C LEU A 32 -14.75 -49.70 26.55
N LEU A 33 -13.64 -49.05 26.36
CA LEU A 33 -13.44 -47.67 26.83
C LEU A 33 -14.54 -46.86 26.14
N ALA A 34 -15.58 -46.53 26.87
CA ALA A 34 -16.54 -45.52 26.51
C ALA A 34 -15.71 -44.23 26.29
N ALA A 35 -15.55 -43.81 25.04
CA ALA A 35 -15.10 -42.48 24.75
C ALA A 35 -16.08 -41.55 25.44
N GLN A 36 -15.63 -40.91 26.53
CA GLN A 36 -16.37 -39.80 27.11
C GLN A 36 -16.45 -38.74 26.02
N GLN A 37 -17.63 -38.60 25.41
CA GLN A 37 -17.97 -37.45 24.63
C GLN A 37 -17.79 -36.25 25.55
N GLN A 38 -16.75 -35.44 25.31
CA GLN A 38 -16.66 -34.12 25.91
C GLN A 38 -17.98 -33.42 25.64
N PRO A 39 -18.65 -32.86 26.64
CA PRO A 39 -19.88 -32.14 26.43
C PRO A 39 -19.62 -31.06 25.38
N ALA A 40 -20.46 -30.99 24.35
CA ALA A 40 -20.36 -29.97 23.33
C ALA A 40 -20.31 -28.60 24.02
N ALA A 41 -19.34 -27.76 23.65
CA ALA A 41 -19.21 -26.42 24.22
C ALA A 41 -20.56 -25.69 24.14
N PRO A 42 -21.00 -25.02 25.21
CA PRO A 42 -22.31 -24.38 25.27
C PRO A 42 -22.44 -23.39 24.11
N ARG A 43 -23.50 -23.55 23.32
CA ARG A 43 -23.74 -22.70 22.14
C ARG A 43 -24.28 -21.35 22.60
N VAL A 44 -23.65 -20.25 22.12
CA VAL A 44 -24.13 -18.90 22.34
C VAL A 44 -25.50 -18.71 21.69
N ALA A 45 -26.50 -18.30 22.47
CA ALA A 45 -27.85 -17.96 22.02
C ALA A 45 -28.12 -16.46 22.05
N ARG A 46 -27.40 -15.70 22.87
CA ARG A 46 -27.57 -14.24 23.00
C ARG A 46 -26.24 -13.59 23.32
N LEU A 47 -25.99 -12.43 22.67
CA LEU A 47 -24.87 -11.54 22.95
C LEU A 47 -25.39 -10.25 23.62
N VAL A 48 -24.62 -9.72 24.55
CA VAL A 48 -24.84 -8.41 25.16
C VAL A 48 -23.58 -7.60 25.06
N VAL A 49 -23.73 -6.36 24.58
CA VAL A 49 -22.65 -5.40 24.43
C VAL A 49 -22.95 -4.19 25.31
N GLU A 50 -22.05 -3.84 26.20
CA GLU A 50 -22.16 -2.68 27.10
C GLU A 50 -21.00 -1.70 26.86
N PRO A 51 -21.29 -0.41 26.59
CA PRO A 51 -22.62 0.22 26.50
C PRO A 51 -23.37 -0.15 25.21
N ALA A 52 -24.72 -0.10 25.27
CA ALA A 52 -25.58 -0.38 24.10
C ALA A 52 -25.54 0.70 23.00
N SER A 53 -24.92 1.85 23.27
CA SER A 53 -24.58 2.90 22.30
C SER A 53 -23.32 3.62 22.78
N ILE A 54 -22.47 4.04 21.85
CA ILE A 54 -21.20 4.67 22.15
C ILE A 54 -21.19 6.09 21.59
N THR A 55 -20.81 7.07 22.39
CA THR A 55 -20.44 8.41 21.94
C THR A 55 -19.02 8.70 22.40
N VAL A 56 -18.14 9.01 21.45
CA VAL A 56 -16.72 9.18 21.71
C VAL A 56 -16.14 10.32 20.87
N GLN A 57 -15.14 11.03 21.37
CA GLN A 57 -14.39 11.98 20.56
C GLN A 57 -13.30 11.25 19.77
N ALA A 58 -12.99 11.74 18.56
CA ALA A 58 -11.85 11.26 17.80
C ALA A 58 -10.56 11.37 18.64
N GLY A 59 -9.78 10.29 18.66
CA GLY A 59 -8.62 10.14 19.55
C GLY A 59 -8.90 9.51 20.90
N GLN A 60 -10.15 9.39 21.35
CA GLN A 60 -10.51 8.80 22.64
C GLN A 60 -11.02 7.36 22.46
N THR A 61 -10.81 6.52 23.49
CA THR A 61 -11.27 5.12 23.54
C THR A 61 -12.34 4.94 24.61
N VAL A 62 -13.39 4.21 24.30
CA VAL A 62 -14.45 3.79 25.23
C VAL A 62 -14.34 2.28 25.42
N PRO A 63 -14.17 1.79 26.66
CA PRO A 63 -14.18 0.36 26.93
C PRO A 63 -15.51 -0.27 26.58
N VAL A 64 -15.45 -1.49 26.01
CA VAL A 64 -16.64 -2.26 25.62
C VAL A 64 -16.59 -3.62 26.31
N LYS A 65 -17.65 -3.93 27.06
CA LYS A 65 -17.81 -5.24 27.67
C LYS A 65 -18.73 -6.11 26.83
N LEU A 66 -18.26 -7.33 26.54
CA LEU A 66 -18.99 -8.33 25.77
C LEU A 66 -19.35 -9.49 26.68
N THR A 67 -20.63 -9.87 26.72
CA THR A 67 -21.09 -11.03 27.45
C THR A 67 -21.96 -11.92 26.57
N ALA A 68 -21.67 -13.21 26.56
CA ALA A 68 -22.40 -14.21 25.77
C ALA A 68 -23.18 -15.13 26.70
N TYR A 69 -24.42 -15.48 26.32
CA TYR A 69 -25.28 -16.36 27.08
C TYR A 69 -25.76 -17.53 26.22
N ASP A 70 -25.91 -18.70 26.81
CA ASP A 70 -26.54 -19.86 26.20
C ASP A 70 -28.09 -19.76 26.20
N ALA A 71 -28.76 -20.77 25.69
CA ALA A 71 -30.23 -20.82 25.65
C ALA A 71 -30.89 -20.93 27.03
N ALA A 72 -30.17 -21.39 28.06
CA ALA A 72 -30.64 -21.47 29.44
C ALA A 72 -30.38 -20.16 30.21
N GLY A 73 -29.70 -19.20 29.61
CA GLY A 73 -29.33 -17.91 30.22
C GLY A 73 -28.05 -17.95 31.05
N ALA A 74 -27.28 -19.04 31.02
CA ALA A 74 -25.98 -19.12 31.68
C ALA A 74 -24.91 -18.43 30.81
N GLU A 75 -23.94 -17.80 31.48
CA GLU A 75 -22.83 -17.12 30.79
C GLU A 75 -21.89 -18.14 30.16
N VAL A 76 -21.61 -17.96 28.85
CA VAL A 76 -20.66 -18.78 28.08
C VAL A 76 -19.26 -18.20 28.27
N GLN A 77 -18.36 -18.96 28.84
CA GLN A 77 -16.97 -18.56 29.05
C GLN A 77 -16.17 -18.68 27.76
N ASN A 78 -15.31 -17.67 27.48
CA ASN A 78 -14.44 -17.60 26.31
C ASN A 78 -15.16 -17.83 24.96
N PRO A 79 -16.26 -17.11 24.68
CA PRO A 79 -16.97 -17.25 23.42
C PRO A 79 -16.07 -16.82 22.25
N GLN A 80 -16.13 -17.55 21.14
CA GLN A 80 -15.44 -17.14 19.92
C GLN A 80 -16.26 -16.04 19.24
N LEU A 81 -15.77 -14.81 19.32
CA LEU A 81 -16.46 -13.63 18.80
C LEU A 81 -15.63 -12.95 17.69
N ARG A 82 -16.31 -12.42 16.71
CA ARG A 82 -15.78 -11.51 15.70
C ARG A 82 -16.35 -10.12 15.97
N ILE A 83 -15.47 -9.13 16.05
CA ILE A 83 -15.84 -7.74 16.22
C ILE A 83 -15.41 -6.99 14.97
N SER A 84 -16.30 -6.19 14.40
CA SER A 84 -16.03 -5.41 13.20
C SER A 84 -16.72 -4.05 13.26
N GLY A 85 -16.19 -3.09 12.52
CA GLY A 85 -16.72 -1.73 12.39
C GLY A 85 -16.04 -1.01 11.23
N ALA A 86 -16.54 0.17 10.89
CA ALA A 86 -15.96 1.01 9.83
C ALA A 86 -14.56 1.49 10.22
N ARG A 87 -13.51 0.91 9.65
CA ARG A 87 -12.11 1.17 10.00
C ARG A 87 -11.67 2.62 9.80
N ASN A 88 -12.28 3.34 8.86
CA ASN A 88 -12.03 4.76 8.65
C ASN A 88 -12.63 5.68 9.72
N GLY A 89 -13.48 5.14 10.60
CA GLY A 89 -14.16 5.87 11.65
C GLY A 89 -13.92 5.32 13.06
N LEU A 90 -13.56 4.03 13.17
CA LEU A 90 -13.43 3.31 14.44
C LEU A 90 -12.13 2.49 14.47
N GLY A 91 -11.36 2.64 15.54
CA GLY A 91 -10.32 1.71 15.95
C GLY A 91 -10.91 0.70 16.94
N ILE A 92 -10.63 -0.60 16.76
CA ILE A 92 -11.11 -1.66 17.65
C ILE A 92 -9.90 -2.36 18.23
N SER A 93 -9.76 -2.33 19.55
CA SER A 93 -8.67 -2.97 20.30
C SER A 93 -9.19 -3.73 21.52
N ARG A 94 -8.29 -4.35 22.29
CA ARG A 94 -8.64 -4.97 23.57
C ARG A 94 -9.08 -3.95 24.64
N GLU A 95 -8.68 -2.70 24.46
CA GLU A 95 -9.04 -1.61 25.38
C GLU A 95 -10.45 -1.05 25.12
N GLY A 96 -11.01 -1.34 23.93
CA GLY A 96 -12.35 -0.90 23.54
C GLY A 96 -12.44 -0.37 22.12
N VAL A 97 -13.37 0.57 21.94
CA VAL A 97 -13.64 1.24 20.66
C VAL A 97 -13.14 2.67 20.71
N ARG A 98 -12.21 2.99 19.83
CA ARG A 98 -11.65 4.33 19.65
C ARG A 98 -12.35 5.05 18.51
N GLY A 99 -12.70 6.33 18.72
CA GLY A 99 -13.10 7.22 17.63
C GLY A 99 -11.90 7.64 16.80
N VAL A 100 -11.97 7.43 15.47
CA VAL A 100 -10.91 7.85 14.52
C VAL A 100 -11.33 9.11 13.78
N ARG A 101 -12.54 9.12 13.23
CA ARG A 101 -13.09 10.21 12.44
C ARG A 101 -14.54 10.49 12.82
N ALA A 102 -14.92 11.76 12.92
CA ALA A 102 -16.29 12.13 13.25
C ALA A 102 -17.29 11.58 12.22
N GLY A 103 -18.37 11.01 12.73
CA GLY A 103 -19.41 10.38 11.93
C GLY A 103 -20.31 9.49 12.78
N LYS A 104 -21.27 8.84 12.13
CA LYS A 104 -22.11 7.80 12.72
C LYS A 104 -21.69 6.46 12.11
N TYR A 105 -21.42 5.50 12.98
CA TYR A 105 -20.89 4.18 12.63
C TYR A 105 -21.64 3.10 13.37
N GLU A 106 -21.36 1.85 13.04
CA GLU A 106 -21.87 0.67 13.71
C GLU A 106 -20.71 -0.24 14.12
N LEU A 107 -20.75 -0.70 15.37
CA LEU A 107 -19.92 -1.79 15.86
C LEU A 107 -20.74 -3.07 15.78
N VAL A 108 -20.27 -4.04 15.02
CA VAL A 108 -20.92 -5.32 14.83
C VAL A 108 -20.15 -6.40 15.59
N VAL A 109 -20.81 -7.06 16.50
CA VAL A 109 -20.28 -8.20 17.25
C VAL A 109 -21.05 -9.45 16.88
N SER A 110 -20.37 -10.48 16.41
CA SER A 110 -21.00 -11.75 15.99
C SER A 110 -20.24 -12.96 16.52
N THR A 111 -20.95 -14.07 16.73
CA THR A 111 -20.32 -15.36 17.03
C THR A 111 -19.63 -15.92 15.80
N VAL A 112 -18.51 -16.64 15.97
CA VAL A 112 -17.93 -17.48 14.93
C VAL A 112 -18.75 -18.77 14.86
N ALA A 113 -19.60 -18.90 13.85
CA ALA A 113 -20.48 -20.04 13.68
C ALA A 113 -19.91 -21.04 12.66
N PRO A 114 -20.08 -22.37 12.87
CA PRO A 114 -19.78 -23.39 11.87
C PRO A 114 -20.62 -23.23 10.59
N ALA A 115 -20.15 -23.80 9.48
CA ALA A 115 -20.87 -23.75 8.20
C ALA A 115 -22.32 -24.27 8.34
N GLY A 116 -23.28 -23.49 7.84
CA GLY A 116 -24.70 -23.82 7.89
C GLY A 116 -25.43 -23.40 9.18
N ILE A 117 -24.75 -22.71 10.08
CA ILE A 117 -25.32 -22.13 11.30
C ILE A 117 -25.27 -20.60 11.23
N GLU A 118 -26.41 -19.96 11.43
CA GLU A 118 -26.46 -18.49 11.48
C GLU A 118 -25.74 -17.98 12.73
N PRO A 119 -24.85 -16.97 12.60
CA PRO A 119 -24.21 -16.34 13.75
C PRO A 119 -25.18 -15.49 14.56
N VAL A 120 -25.02 -15.49 15.86
CA VAL A 120 -25.70 -14.52 16.73
C VAL A 120 -24.98 -13.19 16.59
N THR A 121 -25.70 -12.12 16.22
CA THR A 121 -25.11 -10.81 15.93
C THR A 121 -25.80 -9.72 16.73
N VAL A 122 -25.01 -8.76 17.24
CA VAL A 122 -25.46 -7.53 17.88
C VAL A 122 -24.77 -6.34 17.21
N THR A 123 -25.56 -5.32 16.88
CA THR A 123 -25.08 -4.06 16.31
C THR A 123 -25.23 -2.95 17.34
N VAL A 124 -24.14 -2.21 17.60
CA VAL A 124 -24.09 -1.09 18.54
C VAL A 124 -23.85 0.20 17.76
N PRO A 125 -24.73 1.21 17.85
CA PRO A 125 -24.51 2.49 17.21
C PRO A 125 -23.38 3.25 17.89
N VAL A 126 -22.46 3.80 17.09
CA VAL A 126 -21.30 4.58 17.54
C VAL A 126 -21.35 5.97 16.91
N THR A 127 -21.34 7.00 17.72
CA THR A 127 -21.21 8.39 17.27
C THR A 127 -19.84 8.92 17.65
N VAL A 128 -19.04 9.27 16.64
CA VAL A 128 -17.75 9.93 16.85
C VAL A 128 -17.90 11.42 16.56
N THR A 129 -17.36 12.25 17.45
CA THR A 129 -17.32 13.70 17.30
C THR A 129 -15.89 14.21 17.24
N TRP A 130 -15.65 15.35 16.58
CA TRP A 130 -14.35 15.99 16.66
C TRP A 130 -14.19 16.70 18.02
N PRO A 131 -12.96 16.71 18.61
CA PRO A 131 -12.64 17.64 19.68
C PRO A 131 -12.78 19.10 19.19
N ALA A 132 -13.03 20.04 20.08
CA ALA A 132 -13.12 21.47 19.70
C ALA A 132 -11.81 21.98 19.11
N ILE A 133 -11.89 22.91 18.15
CA ILE A 133 -10.72 23.61 17.63
C ILE A 133 -10.23 24.60 18.68
N GLY A 134 -8.99 24.41 19.13
CA GLY A 134 -8.32 25.29 20.11
C GLY A 134 -7.50 26.40 19.47
N LYS A 135 -7.00 26.17 18.23
CA LYS A 135 -6.10 27.11 17.53
C LYS A 135 -6.26 27.03 16.03
N VAL A 136 -6.16 28.19 15.37
CA VAL A 136 -5.98 28.31 13.92
C VAL A 136 -4.56 28.82 13.64
N GLU A 137 -3.86 28.16 12.75
CA GLU A 137 -2.57 28.63 12.23
C GLU A 137 -2.80 29.10 10.80
N LEU A 138 -2.40 30.37 10.53
CA LEU A 138 -2.47 30.98 9.21
C LEU A 138 -1.07 31.40 8.80
N THR A 139 -0.61 30.87 7.67
CA THR A 139 0.70 31.22 7.10
C THR A 139 0.52 31.75 5.69
N ALA A 140 1.30 32.78 5.35
CA ALA A 140 1.42 33.30 4.00
C ALA A 140 2.77 32.85 3.42
N ASP A 141 2.83 32.59 2.11
CA ASP A 141 4.12 32.40 1.45
C ASP A 141 4.98 33.65 1.65
N SER A 142 6.26 33.43 1.95
CA SER A 142 7.23 34.53 2.19
C SER A 142 7.35 35.37 0.93
N GLY A 143 7.17 36.66 1.10
CA GLY A 143 7.30 37.64 0.03
C GLY A 143 6.52 38.92 0.34
N ARG A 144 6.87 40.01 -0.33
CA ARG A 144 6.05 41.20 -0.30
C ARG A 144 4.82 41.04 -1.16
N LEU A 145 3.71 41.59 -0.71
CA LEU A 145 2.48 41.58 -1.49
C LEU A 145 2.53 42.79 -2.47
N TYR A 146 2.63 42.45 -3.75
CA TYR A 146 2.69 43.47 -4.82
C TYR A 146 1.35 43.55 -5.57
N THR A 147 1.00 44.73 -6.04
CA THR A 147 -0.24 44.91 -6.83
C THR A 147 -0.27 43.97 -8.03
N ARG A 148 -1.47 43.42 -8.31
CA ARG A 148 -1.75 42.43 -9.38
C ARG A 148 -1.05 41.06 -9.18
N VAL A 149 -0.60 40.79 -7.98
CA VAL A 149 -0.07 39.45 -7.62
C VAL A 149 -1.08 38.75 -6.73
N THR A 150 -1.23 37.44 -6.97
CA THR A 150 -2.04 36.55 -6.14
C THR A 150 -1.13 35.60 -5.38
N LEU A 151 -1.35 35.45 -4.07
CA LEU A 151 -0.57 34.57 -3.20
C LEU A 151 -1.48 33.60 -2.44
N PRO A 152 -1.14 32.31 -2.38
CA PRO A 152 -1.82 31.35 -1.52
C PRO A 152 -1.52 31.63 -0.04
N HIS A 153 -2.56 31.53 0.78
CA HIS A 153 -2.44 31.48 2.23
C HIS A 153 -2.85 30.11 2.70
N ARG A 154 -2.09 29.53 3.61
CA ARG A 154 -2.34 28.20 4.13
C ARG A 154 -2.88 28.29 5.53
N VAL A 155 -3.90 27.49 5.82
CA VAL A 155 -4.52 27.41 7.13
C VAL A 155 -4.48 26.00 7.66
N ARG A 156 -4.38 25.88 8.98
CA ARG A 156 -4.47 24.63 9.70
C ARG A 156 -5.24 24.85 10.99
N ALA A 157 -6.20 23.96 11.28
CA ALA A 157 -6.90 23.94 12.54
C ALA A 157 -6.28 22.91 13.46
N LEU A 158 -6.05 23.28 14.71
CA LEU A 158 -5.52 22.40 15.75
C LEU A 158 -6.55 22.27 16.87
N HIS A 159 -6.70 21.08 17.41
CA HIS A 159 -7.44 20.83 18.64
C HIS A 159 -6.71 21.44 19.86
N ALA A 160 -7.35 21.45 21.01
CA ALA A 160 -6.77 22.00 22.24
C ALA A 160 -5.48 21.28 22.70
N ASP A 161 -5.33 19.99 22.35
CA ASP A 161 -4.14 19.18 22.62
C ASP A 161 -3.01 19.37 21.58
N GLY A 162 -3.22 20.23 20.57
CA GLY A 162 -2.27 20.51 19.51
C GLY A 162 -2.34 19.56 18.31
N THR A 163 -3.17 18.51 18.34
CA THR A 163 -3.35 17.60 17.22
C THR A 163 -4.09 18.30 16.07
N PRO A 164 -3.70 18.05 14.79
CA PRO A 164 -4.32 18.71 13.65
C PRO A 164 -5.70 18.09 13.34
N ARG A 165 -6.68 18.93 13.05
CA ARG A 165 -7.94 18.55 12.43
C ARG A 165 -7.69 18.26 10.93
N PRO A 166 -8.16 17.14 10.36
CA PRO A 166 -8.07 16.90 8.92
C PRO A 166 -8.67 18.03 8.11
N GLY A 167 -7.97 18.47 7.05
CA GLY A 167 -8.37 19.66 6.28
C GLY A 167 -9.74 19.55 5.61
N ASP A 168 -10.14 18.33 5.19
CA ASP A 168 -11.44 18.02 4.61
C ASP A 168 -12.59 18.02 5.65
N ALA A 169 -12.25 18.03 6.96
CA ALA A 169 -13.19 18.14 8.07
C ALA A 169 -13.31 19.57 8.60
N VAL A 170 -12.79 20.57 7.87
CA VAL A 170 -12.80 22.00 8.26
C VAL A 170 -13.44 22.84 7.18
N THR A 171 -14.40 23.67 7.55
CA THR A 171 -14.94 24.70 6.66
C THR A 171 -14.38 26.06 7.05
N TRP A 172 -13.71 26.69 6.09
CA TRP A 172 -13.06 27.97 6.30
C TRP A 172 -13.92 29.14 5.84
N ARG A 173 -13.93 30.22 6.62
CA ARG A 173 -14.46 31.52 6.23
C ARG A 173 -13.28 32.49 6.15
N TRP A 174 -13.11 33.10 5.00
CA TRP A 174 -12.07 34.09 4.73
C TRP A 174 -12.64 35.50 4.68
N ARG A 175 -11.86 36.44 5.18
CA ARG A 175 -12.22 37.86 5.14
C ARG A 175 -10.98 38.74 4.90
N SER A 176 -11.18 39.79 4.13
CA SER A 176 -10.24 40.91 3.99
C SER A 176 -10.77 42.13 4.75
N SER A 177 -9.90 42.81 5.48
CA SER A 177 -10.26 44.08 6.13
C SER A 177 -10.47 45.25 5.14
N ASN A 178 -9.95 45.11 3.92
CA ASN A 178 -10.13 46.10 2.85
C ASN A 178 -9.96 45.43 1.47
N GLU A 179 -11.07 45.01 0.90
CA GLU A 179 -11.09 44.30 -0.40
C GLU A 179 -10.59 45.17 -1.56
N ALA A 180 -10.66 46.50 -1.44
CA ALA A 180 -10.11 47.41 -2.44
C ALA A 180 -8.56 47.44 -2.42
N VAL A 181 -7.92 47.02 -1.33
CA VAL A 181 -6.47 46.84 -1.22
C VAL A 181 -6.08 45.45 -1.62
N ALA A 182 -6.74 44.43 -1.06
CA ALA A 182 -6.60 43.07 -1.45
C ALA A 182 -7.85 42.27 -1.13
N SER A 183 -8.31 41.41 -2.04
CA SER A 183 -9.37 40.44 -1.84
C SER A 183 -8.82 39.06 -1.50
N VAL A 184 -9.64 38.23 -0.87
CA VAL A 184 -9.32 36.82 -0.61
C VAL A 184 -10.48 35.93 -1.08
N ASP A 185 -10.16 34.86 -1.78
CA ASP A 185 -11.16 33.89 -2.21
C ASP A 185 -11.44 32.81 -1.15
N ARG A 186 -12.40 31.93 -1.43
CA ARG A 186 -12.79 30.83 -0.52
C ARG A 186 -11.69 29.79 -0.28
N TYR A 187 -10.65 29.77 -1.09
CA TYR A 187 -9.52 28.84 -0.98
C TYR A 187 -8.31 29.44 -0.29
N GLY A 188 -8.38 30.76 0.08
CA GLY A 188 -7.28 31.47 0.72
C GLY A 188 -6.29 32.10 -0.25
N PHE A 189 -6.63 32.23 -1.54
CA PHE A 189 -5.82 33.01 -2.47
C PHE A 189 -6.09 34.49 -2.29
N VAL A 190 -5.04 35.25 -1.93
CA VAL A 190 -5.11 36.69 -1.73
C VAL A 190 -4.59 37.41 -2.95
N THR A 191 -5.45 38.21 -3.59
CA THR A 191 -5.12 39.02 -4.76
C THR A 191 -4.99 40.49 -4.36
N ALA A 192 -3.81 41.08 -4.58
CA ALA A 192 -3.55 42.46 -4.30
C ALA A 192 -3.95 43.38 -5.43
N HIS A 193 -4.70 44.46 -5.14
CA HIS A 193 -5.25 45.39 -6.12
C HIS A 193 -4.52 46.75 -6.14
N ARG A 194 -4.37 47.38 -4.97
CA ARG A 194 -3.73 48.69 -4.86
C ARG A 194 -2.89 48.81 -3.59
N PRO A 195 -1.90 49.72 -3.55
CA PRO A 195 -1.10 49.92 -2.36
C PRO A 195 -1.94 50.27 -1.12
N GLY A 196 -1.51 49.77 0.03
CA GLY A 196 -2.17 49.98 1.32
C GLY A 196 -1.95 48.83 2.30
N ALA A 197 -2.40 49.01 3.53
CA ALA A 197 -2.40 47.97 4.55
C ALA A 197 -3.70 47.17 4.48
N VAL A 198 -3.60 45.85 4.71
CA VAL A 198 -4.74 44.96 4.77
C VAL A 198 -4.47 43.82 5.76
N THR A 199 -5.52 43.37 6.44
CA THR A 199 -5.49 42.18 7.29
C THR A 199 -6.37 41.10 6.67
N ILE A 200 -5.81 39.91 6.48
CA ILE A 200 -6.52 38.73 6.04
C ILE A 200 -6.82 37.88 7.26
N THR A 201 -8.06 37.45 7.38
CA THR A 201 -8.56 36.62 8.49
C THR A 201 -9.08 35.30 7.94
N ALA A 202 -8.65 34.20 8.55
CA ALA A 202 -9.25 32.88 8.37
C ALA A 202 -9.96 32.47 9.66
N GLU A 203 -11.19 31.99 9.55
CA GLU A 203 -12.07 31.67 10.68
C GLU A 203 -12.75 30.33 10.46
N THR A 204 -12.87 29.51 11.52
CA THR A 204 -13.62 28.27 11.57
C THR A 204 -14.07 27.94 12.97
N GLU A 205 -15.30 27.43 13.18
CA GLU A 205 -15.85 26.99 14.48
C GLU A 205 -15.56 27.93 15.66
N GLY A 206 -15.58 29.26 15.41
CA GLY A 206 -15.32 30.28 16.43
C GLY A 206 -13.85 30.60 16.69
N ALA A 207 -12.90 29.81 16.15
CA ALA A 207 -11.49 30.12 16.21
C ALA A 207 -11.02 30.88 14.96
N SER A 208 -10.04 31.75 15.08
CA SER A 208 -9.54 32.55 13.96
C SER A 208 -8.04 32.82 14.06
N ALA A 209 -7.44 33.10 12.89
CA ALA A 209 -6.09 33.65 12.80
C ALA A 209 -6.04 34.76 11.78
N GLN A 210 -5.06 35.67 11.94
CA GLN A 210 -4.90 36.83 11.10
C GLN A 210 -3.46 37.01 10.64
N VAL A 211 -3.30 37.50 9.41
CA VAL A 211 -2.04 37.94 8.88
C VAL A 211 -2.18 39.37 8.32
N ARG A 212 -1.25 40.24 8.63
CA ARG A 212 -1.25 41.61 8.15
C ARG A 212 -0.26 41.74 7.00
N HIS A 213 -0.70 42.37 5.92
CA HIS A 213 0.09 42.69 4.75
C HIS A 213 0.15 44.18 4.48
N THR A 214 1.28 44.60 3.89
CA THR A 214 1.38 45.89 3.22
C THR A 214 1.54 45.65 1.73
N VAL A 215 0.54 46.06 0.97
CA VAL A 215 0.58 45.98 -0.50
C VAL A 215 1.38 47.17 -1.01
N THR A 216 2.31 46.91 -1.91
CA THR A 216 3.14 47.96 -2.57
C THR A 216 2.93 47.88 -4.09
N ALA A 217 3.25 48.99 -4.79
CA ALA A 217 3.22 48.98 -6.25
C ALA A 217 4.20 47.91 -6.80
N ASN A 218 3.79 47.15 -7.79
CA ASN A 218 4.66 46.14 -8.40
C ASN A 218 5.76 46.82 -9.20
N PRO A 219 7.05 46.62 -8.84
CA PRO A 219 8.18 47.31 -9.49
C PRO A 219 8.67 46.57 -10.75
N VAL A 220 8.09 45.41 -11.11
CA VAL A 220 8.56 44.58 -12.22
C VAL A 220 8.22 45.22 -13.56
N ALA A 221 9.24 45.60 -14.31
CA ALA A 221 9.11 46.13 -15.68
C ALA A 221 9.40 45.06 -16.77
N SER A 222 10.25 44.08 -16.44
CA SER A 222 10.54 42.96 -17.35
C SER A 222 10.69 41.66 -16.58
N LEU A 223 10.37 40.55 -17.25
CA LEU A 223 10.49 39.18 -16.73
C LEU A 223 11.11 38.33 -17.83
N THR A 224 12.01 37.43 -17.49
CA THR A 224 12.62 36.46 -18.38
C THR A 224 12.58 35.09 -17.77
N ILE A 225 12.45 34.03 -18.61
CA ILE A 225 12.54 32.63 -18.19
C ILE A 225 13.89 32.08 -18.67
N ASN A 226 14.65 31.52 -17.74
CA ASN A 226 15.81 30.70 -18.08
C ASN A 226 15.33 29.24 -18.24
N LEU A 227 15.39 28.76 -19.47
CA LEU A 227 15.02 27.40 -19.87
C LEU A 227 16.30 26.59 -20.10
N PRO A 228 16.61 25.56 -19.29
CA PRO A 228 17.84 24.76 -19.41
C PRO A 228 17.93 23.98 -20.73
N SER A 229 16.79 23.56 -21.29
CA SER A 229 16.70 22.84 -22.54
C SER A 229 15.41 23.19 -23.28
N THR A 230 15.49 23.33 -24.59
CA THR A 230 14.32 23.52 -25.47
C THR A 230 13.69 22.23 -25.96
N SER A 231 14.29 21.08 -25.64
CA SER A 231 13.76 19.74 -25.94
C SER A 231 14.00 18.79 -24.79
N VAL A 232 12.93 18.11 -24.35
CA VAL A 232 12.92 17.11 -23.25
C VAL A 232 12.00 15.96 -23.63
N ARG A 233 12.00 14.89 -22.84
CA ARG A 233 11.05 13.78 -23.00
C ARG A 233 9.91 13.90 -21.99
N THR A 234 8.82 13.21 -22.21
CA THR A 234 7.75 13.07 -21.22
C THR A 234 8.33 12.60 -19.89
N GLY A 235 7.91 13.24 -18.81
CA GLY A 235 8.36 12.95 -17.44
C GLY A 235 9.77 13.45 -17.08
N ASP A 236 10.53 14.03 -18.01
CA ASP A 236 11.78 14.72 -17.66
C ASP A 236 11.44 15.99 -16.89
N VAL A 237 12.06 16.19 -15.73
CA VAL A 237 11.84 17.37 -14.86
C VAL A 237 12.71 18.51 -15.33
N VAL A 238 12.09 19.66 -15.58
CA VAL A 238 12.76 20.91 -15.97
C VAL A 238 12.67 21.91 -14.83
N HIS A 239 13.82 22.33 -14.31
CA HIS A 239 13.89 23.38 -13.29
C HIS A 239 13.99 24.76 -13.97
N LEU A 240 12.89 25.49 -13.97
CA LEU A 240 12.76 26.83 -14.54
C LEU A 240 13.18 27.88 -13.54
N LYS A 241 13.86 28.92 -14.01
CA LYS A 241 14.15 30.12 -13.23
C LYS A 241 13.60 31.34 -13.94
N ALA A 242 12.91 32.20 -13.22
CA ALA A 242 12.45 33.48 -13.74
C ALA A 242 13.24 34.63 -13.09
N GLU A 243 13.67 35.57 -13.92
CA GLU A 243 14.36 36.79 -13.47
C GLU A 243 13.47 38.02 -13.71
N ALA A 244 13.06 38.65 -12.63
CA ALA A 244 12.27 39.88 -12.65
C ALA A 244 13.22 41.11 -12.47
N ARG A 245 13.01 42.17 -13.29
CA ARG A 245 13.82 43.40 -13.26
C ARG A 245 12.93 44.64 -13.26
N ARG A 246 13.40 45.70 -12.60
CA ARG A 246 12.83 47.06 -12.66
C ARG A 246 13.14 47.74 -13.99
N ALA A 247 12.51 48.88 -14.27
CA ALA A 247 12.76 49.68 -15.45
C ALA A 247 14.24 50.06 -15.63
N GLY A 248 15.01 50.27 -14.54
CA GLY A 248 16.46 50.52 -14.56
C GLY A 248 17.33 49.26 -14.62
N GLY A 249 16.79 48.07 -14.92
CA GLY A 249 17.51 46.80 -15.06
C GLY A 249 17.90 46.10 -13.75
N GLN A 250 17.65 46.74 -12.60
CA GLN A 250 17.95 46.16 -11.30
C GLN A 250 17.05 44.96 -10.98
N PRO A 251 17.57 43.83 -10.41
CA PRO A 251 16.79 42.65 -10.12
C PRO A 251 15.75 42.89 -9.02
N VAL A 252 14.60 42.26 -9.13
CA VAL A 252 13.56 42.14 -8.09
C VAL A 252 13.54 40.70 -7.64
N ARG A 253 14.08 40.42 -6.45
CA ARG A 253 14.28 39.02 -5.99
C ARG A 253 13.14 38.48 -5.18
N ASP A 254 12.29 39.33 -4.62
CA ASP A 254 11.23 39.00 -3.67
C ASP A 254 9.80 39.06 -4.29
N VAL A 255 9.70 39.13 -5.61
CA VAL A 255 8.40 39.10 -6.29
C VAL A 255 7.96 37.64 -6.48
N PRO A 256 6.75 37.30 -6.06
CA PRO A 256 6.19 36.00 -6.34
C PRO A 256 5.98 35.79 -7.84
N ILE A 257 6.39 34.63 -8.34
CA ILE A 257 6.22 34.24 -9.73
C ILE A 257 5.13 33.17 -9.80
N THR A 258 4.12 33.43 -10.59
CA THR A 258 3.09 32.42 -10.94
C THR A 258 3.50 31.74 -12.23
N TRP A 259 3.46 30.40 -12.21
CA TRP A 259 3.77 29.57 -13.36
C TRP A 259 2.53 28.93 -13.93
N SER A 260 2.48 28.85 -15.26
CA SER A 260 1.45 28.13 -16.03
C SER A 260 2.01 27.69 -17.37
N TYR A 261 1.25 26.91 -18.12
CA TYR A 261 1.61 26.53 -19.49
C TYR A 261 0.39 26.49 -20.39
N THR A 262 0.63 26.61 -21.70
CA THR A 262 -0.27 26.26 -22.77
C THR A 262 0.35 25.11 -23.59
N TYR A 263 -0.47 24.38 -24.33
CA TYR A 263 -0.09 23.15 -24.99
C TYR A 263 -0.57 23.10 -26.44
N GLU A 264 0.29 22.65 -27.33
CA GLU A 264 -0.01 22.29 -28.70
C GLU A 264 0.32 20.80 -28.88
N PRO A 265 -0.65 19.92 -29.16
CA PRO A 265 -0.39 18.49 -29.37
C PRO A 265 0.45 18.29 -30.64
N ASP A 266 1.26 17.22 -30.65
CA ASP A 266 1.99 16.76 -31.85
C ASP A 266 1.12 15.86 -32.75
N ASP A 267 -0.02 15.41 -32.25
CA ASP A 267 -1.01 14.59 -32.98
C ASP A 267 -2.31 15.39 -33.16
N THR A 268 -2.69 15.59 -34.42
CA THR A 268 -3.93 16.32 -34.76
C THR A 268 -5.16 15.42 -34.87
N ILE A 269 -4.99 14.09 -34.83
CA ILE A 269 -6.07 13.10 -34.93
C ILE A 269 -6.57 12.75 -33.53
N ALA A 270 -5.65 12.51 -32.61
CA ALA A 270 -5.95 12.23 -31.18
C ALA A 270 -5.26 13.28 -30.33
N ALA A 271 -5.89 14.42 -30.11
CA ALA A 271 -5.38 15.48 -29.26
C ALA A 271 -5.74 15.22 -27.79
N PRO A 272 -4.90 14.52 -27.02
CA PRO A 272 -5.13 14.32 -25.60
C PRO A 272 -5.10 15.67 -24.88
N GLY A 273 -5.85 15.78 -23.79
CA GLY A 273 -5.76 16.94 -22.91
C GLY A 273 -4.32 17.15 -22.44
N ALA A 274 -3.90 18.39 -22.33
CA ALA A 274 -2.57 18.70 -21.76
C ALA A 274 -2.53 18.28 -20.30
N THR A 275 -1.68 17.33 -19.98
CA THR A 275 -1.38 16.92 -18.62
C THR A 275 0.08 17.13 -18.31
N GLY A 276 0.38 17.50 -17.05
CA GLY A 276 1.72 17.77 -16.58
C GLY A 276 1.70 18.53 -15.28
N VAL A 277 2.84 18.58 -14.63
CA VAL A 277 3.05 19.31 -13.38
C VAL A 277 3.79 20.61 -13.69
N ILE A 278 3.29 21.73 -13.17
CA ILE A 278 4.04 22.99 -13.09
C ILE A 278 3.83 23.62 -11.71
N ASP A 279 4.87 23.66 -10.91
CA ASP A 279 4.84 24.24 -9.58
C ASP A 279 6.19 24.90 -9.24
N ARG A 280 6.15 26.17 -8.80
CA ARG A 280 7.32 26.91 -8.32
C ARG A 280 8.57 26.80 -9.20
N GLY A 281 8.38 26.74 -10.51
CA GLY A 281 9.47 26.59 -11.50
C GLY A 281 9.87 25.16 -11.81
N LEU A 282 9.25 24.16 -11.21
CA LEU A 282 9.38 22.77 -11.61
C LEU A 282 8.33 22.48 -12.70
N PHE A 283 8.76 21.94 -13.84
CA PHE A 283 7.87 21.52 -14.92
C PHE A 283 8.20 20.09 -15.36
N ALA A 284 7.16 19.26 -15.53
CA ALA A 284 7.26 17.96 -16.18
C ALA A 284 5.99 17.70 -16.99
N ALA A 285 6.15 17.40 -18.26
CA ALA A 285 5.03 17.08 -19.15
C ALA A 285 4.72 15.57 -19.11
N GLU A 286 3.46 15.21 -19.15
CA GLU A 286 3.00 13.82 -19.25
C GLU A 286 2.72 13.41 -20.71
N VAL A 287 2.43 14.37 -21.58
CA VAL A 287 2.05 14.12 -22.99
C VAL A 287 3.08 14.76 -23.94
N PRO A 288 3.45 14.11 -25.05
CA PRO A 288 4.30 14.73 -26.08
C PRO A 288 3.61 15.92 -26.75
N GLY A 289 4.38 16.90 -27.18
CA GLY A 289 3.88 18.07 -27.87
C GLY A 289 4.71 19.32 -27.59
N ARG A 290 4.16 20.48 -27.93
CA ARG A 290 4.81 21.76 -27.79
C ARG A 290 4.19 22.55 -26.64
N TYR A 291 4.97 22.85 -25.62
CA TYR A 291 4.52 23.58 -24.45
C TYR A 291 5.07 25.00 -24.46
N THR A 292 4.21 25.98 -24.27
CA THR A 292 4.58 27.36 -23.98
C THR A 292 4.49 27.57 -22.48
N LEU A 293 5.62 27.67 -21.82
CA LEU A 293 5.74 27.92 -20.37
C LEU A 293 5.62 29.42 -20.11
N LEU A 294 4.84 29.78 -19.14
CA LEU A 294 4.50 31.16 -18.77
C LEU A 294 4.95 31.43 -17.34
N ALA A 295 5.71 32.48 -17.13
CA ALA A 295 5.99 33.05 -15.82
C ALA A 295 5.34 34.42 -15.73
N SER A 296 4.61 34.69 -14.65
CA SER A 296 3.93 35.96 -14.44
C SER A 296 4.28 36.59 -13.10
N ALA A 297 4.58 37.88 -13.08
CA ALA A 297 4.78 38.70 -11.90
C ALA A 297 3.78 39.87 -11.95
N GLY A 298 2.56 39.61 -11.53
CA GLY A 298 1.45 40.55 -11.72
C GLY A 298 1.03 40.64 -13.19
N ALA A 299 1.17 41.86 -13.78
CA ALA A 299 0.82 42.05 -15.19
C ALA A 299 1.98 41.76 -16.18
N THR A 300 3.19 41.55 -15.67
CA THR A 300 4.38 41.28 -16.51
C THR A 300 4.52 39.79 -16.68
N THR A 301 4.52 39.32 -17.94
CA THR A 301 4.61 37.91 -18.29
C THR A 301 5.80 37.66 -19.20
N ALA A 302 6.49 36.56 -18.96
CA ALA A 302 7.49 35.99 -19.87
C ALA A 302 7.02 34.63 -20.37
N ARG A 303 7.53 34.21 -21.52
CA ARG A 303 7.24 32.90 -22.11
C ARG A 303 8.50 32.23 -22.62
N ALA A 304 8.53 30.90 -22.53
CA ALA A 304 9.52 30.05 -23.14
C ALA A 304 8.85 28.83 -23.77
N VAL A 305 9.39 28.31 -24.83
CA VAL A 305 8.82 27.15 -25.54
C VAL A 305 9.71 25.96 -25.36
N VAL A 306 9.13 24.81 -25.01
CA VAL A 306 9.81 23.51 -24.92
C VAL A 306 9.09 22.49 -25.78
N ALA A 307 9.83 21.73 -26.56
CA ALA A 307 9.34 20.57 -27.30
C ALA A 307 9.49 19.33 -26.42
N VAL A 308 8.40 18.61 -26.22
CA VAL A 308 8.37 17.39 -25.42
C VAL A 308 8.24 16.19 -26.35
N GLN A 309 9.24 15.33 -26.36
CA GLN A 309 9.29 14.11 -27.16
C GLN A 309 8.73 12.93 -26.35
N PRO A 310 8.20 11.88 -27.01
CA PRO A 310 7.85 10.63 -26.33
C PRO A 310 9.06 10.03 -25.59
N ARG A 311 8.81 9.41 -24.44
CA ARG A 311 9.83 8.72 -23.65
C ARG A 311 10.09 7.32 -24.17
N ASP A 312 10.34 7.05 -25.28
CA ASP A 312 10.55 5.76 -25.92
C ASP A 312 11.40 4.76 -25.09
N VAL A 313 10.76 4.08 -24.12
CA VAL A 313 11.39 3.07 -23.24
C VAL A 313 10.83 1.66 -23.45
N ARG A 314 9.76 1.51 -24.23
CA ARG A 314 9.09 0.21 -24.43
C ARG A 314 9.99 -0.85 -25.01
N ARG A 315 9.89 -2.06 -24.42
CA ARG A 315 10.61 -3.26 -24.84
C ARG A 315 9.65 -4.45 -24.83
N ARG A 316 9.96 -5.45 -25.59
CA ARG A 316 9.29 -6.75 -25.48
C ARG A 316 9.80 -7.49 -24.25
N ILE A 317 8.92 -8.28 -23.65
CA ILE A 317 9.25 -9.24 -22.62
C ILE A 317 8.87 -10.63 -23.12
N SER A 318 9.77 -11.59 -22.99
CA SER A 318 9.55 -12.97 -23.40
C SER A 318 9.71 -13.91 -22.23
N VAL A 319 8.88 -14.95 -22.17
CA VAL A 319 8.99 -16.00 -21.16
C VAL A 319 10.27 -16.80 -21.43
N THR A 320 11.09 -16.97 -20.40
CA THR A 320 12.28 -17.84 -20.42
C THR A 320 11.91 -19.25 -19.99
N GLY A 321 11.14 -19.38 -18.91
CA GLY A 321 10.68 -20.66 -18.40
C GLY A 321 9.72 -20.48 -17.22
N ARG A 322 9.30 -21.59 -16.64
CA ARG A 322 8.40 -21.58 -15.48
C ARG A 322 8.53 -22.80 -14.58
N GLY A 323 8.38 -22.61 -13.27
CA GLY A 323 8.20 -23.63 -12.25
C GLY A 323 6.72 -23.76 -11.91
N SER A 324 5.99 -24.61 -12.64
CA SER A 324 4.53 -24.69 -12.54
C SER A 324 4.06 -25.24 -11.20
N VAL A 325 3.10 -24.54 -10.59
CA VAL A 325 2.32 -24.99 -9.42
C VAL A 325 0.85 -24.65 -9.71
N THR A 326 0.04 -25.69 -9.99
CA THR A 326 -1.35 -25.52 -10.49
C THR A 326 -2.39 -26.25 -9.65
N HIS A 327 -1.96 -26.96 -8.59
CA HIS A 327 -2.85 -27.72 -7.70
C HIS A 327 -3.22 -26.97 -6.42
N VAL A 328 -2.58 -25.82 -6.17
CA VAL A 328 -2.79 -24.91 -5.05
C VAL A 328 -2.42 -23.52 -5.53
N HIS A 329 -2.92 -22.46 -4.87
CA HIS A 329 -2.46 -21.12 -5.13
C HIS A 329 -1.04 -20.93 -4.59
N THR A 330 -0.20 -20.21 -5.34
CA THR A 330 1.11 -19.73 -4.87
C THR A 330 0.99 -18.29 -4.38
N SER A 331 1.73 -17.96 -3.34
CA SER A 331 1.81 -16.61 -2.79
C SER A 331 3.13 -15.95 -3.17
N ASP A 332 3.86 -15.46 -2.20
CA ASP A 332 5.13 -14.81 -2.40
C ASP A 332 6.28 -15.80 -2.68
N PHE A 333 7.41 -15.27 -3.15
CA PHE A 333 8.63 -16.05 -3.37
C PHE A 333 9.87 -15.20 -3.06
N TRP A 334 10.99 -15.89 -2.76
CA TRP A 334 12.27 -15.22 -2.57
C TRP A 334 13.40 -15.98 -3.27
N PRO A 335 14.11 -15.35 -4.24
CA PRO A 335 15.25 -15.99 -4.93
C PRO A 335 16.54 -15.77 -4.15
N TRP A 336 17.46 -16.76 -4.18
CA TRP A 336 18.79 -16.61 -3.60
C TRP A 336 19.83 -17.47 -4.33
N THR A 337 21.11 -17.11 -4.20
CA THR A 337 22.22 -17.98 -4.61
C THR A 337 22.65 -18.82 -3.41
N GLY A 338 22.58 -20.13 -3.55
CA GLY A 338 22.98 -21.07 -2.51
C GLY A 338 24.51 -21.14 -2.33
N LYS A 339 24.94 -21.70 -1.20
CA LYS A 339 26.38 -21.91 -0.88
C LYS A 339 27.10 -22.84 -1.87
N ASP A 340 26.37 -23.65 -2.62
CA ASP A 340 26.83 -24.50 -3.70
C ASP A 340 27.00 -23.76 -5.03
N GLY A 341 26.70 -22.44 -5.06
CA GLY A 341 26.80 -21.59 -6.24
C GLY A 341 25.63 -21.71 -7.22
N ARG A 342 24.61 -22.49 -6.90
CA ARG A 342 23.38 -22.62 -7.67
C ARG A 342 22.34 -21.60 -7.21
N ASP A 343 21.38 -21.35 -8.06
CA ASP A 343 20.30 -20.42 -7.76
C ASP A 343 19.01 -21.16 -7.41
N TYR A 344 18.33 -20.65 -6.39
CA TYR A 344 17.10 -21.22 -5.87
C TYR A 344 16.04 -20.15 -5.65
N ALA A 345 14.78 -20.58 -5.54
CA ALA A 345 13.66 -19.76 -5.09
C ALA A 345 12.84 -20.55 -4.06
N LEU A 346 12.53 -19.90 -2.93
CA LEU A 346 11.55 -20.39 -1.97
C LEU A 346 10.19 -19.80 -2.35
N LEU A 347 9.14 -20.63 -2.39
CA LEU A 347 7.78 -20.22 -2.76
C LEU A 347 6.81 -20.57 -1.63
N GLY A 348 5.94 -19.62 -1.28
CA GLY A 348 4.80 -19.83 -0.40
C GLY A 348 3.58 -20.37 -1.15
N THR A 349 2.57 -20.83 -0.38
CA THR A 349 1.29 -21.29 -0.91
C THR A 349 0.12 -20.73 -0.13
N TRP A 350 -1.00 -20.54 -0.82
CA TRP A 350 -2.21 -19.96 -0.26
C TRP A 350 -3.41 -20.89 -0.46
N GLY A 351 -4.19 -21.14 0.59
CA GLY A 351 -5.41 -21.92 0.45
C GLY A 351 -5.39 -23.34 1.00
N GLY A 352 -4.38 -23.72 1.84
CA GLY A 352 -4.65 -24.73 2.82
C GLY A 352 -3.87 -26.01 2.84
N ASP A 353 -2.81 -26.19 2.09
CA ASP A 353 -2.02 -27.42 2.20
C ASP A 353 -0.75 -27.32 3.05
N GLY A 354 -0.34 -26.08 3.40
CA GLY A 354 0.82 -25.80 4.27
C GLY A 354 2.17 -26.25 3.70
N TRP A 355 2.30 -26.30 2.37
CA TRP A 355 3.55 -26.60 1.70
C TRP A 355 4.25 -25.32 1.22
N ALA A 356 5.54 -25.17 1.52
CA ALA A 356 6.43 -24.26 0.81
C ALA A 356 7.29 -25.07 -0.17
N TYR A 357 7.58 -24.51 -1.33
CA TYR A 357 8.35 -25.20 -2.37
C TYR A 357 9.71 -24.59 -2.58
N VAL A 358 10.74 -25.41 -2.77
CA VAL A 358 12.08 -25.03 -3.16
C VAL A 358 12.28 -25.35 -4.63
N MET A 359 12.58 -24.32 -5.42
CA MET A 359 12.85 -24.44 -6.83
C MET A 359 14.33 -24.18 -7.11
N ASP A 360 15.01 -25.09 -7.81
CA ASP A 360 16.28 -24.80 -8.45
C ASP A 360 15.99 -23.97 -9.73
N ILE A 361 16.47 -22.76 -9.74
CA ILE A 361 16.32 -21.78 -10.82
C ILE A 361 17.65 -21.46 -11.51
N THR A 362 18.66 -22.30 -11.33
CA THR A 362 19.99 -22.13 -11.98
C THR A 362 19.84 -22.10 -13.51
N ASP A 363 19.00 -22.97 -14.05
CA ASP A 363 18.53 -22.89 -15.44
C ASP A 363 17.12 -22.29 -15.45
N LEU A 364 17.04 -21.00 -15.69
CA LEU A 364 15.76 -20.27 -15.75
C LEU A 364 14.82 -20.73 -16.88
N ALA A 365 15.34 -21.47 -17.88
CA ALA A 365 14.50 -22.07 -18.91
C ALA A 365 13.74 -23.31 -18.39
N ASN A 366 14.28 -23.98 -17.37
CA ASN A 366 13.74 -25.20 -16.80
C ASN A 366 13.79 -25.21 -15.26
N PRO A 367 13.10 -24.33 -14.57
CA PRO A 367 13.02 -24.34 -13.11
C PRO A 367 12.52 -25.70 -12.60
N LYS A 368 13.17 -26.25 -11.58
CA LYS A 368 12.86 -27.58 -11.05
C LYS A 368 12.61 -27.55 -9.56
N ARG A 369 11.47 -28.06 -9.13
CA ARG A 369 11.25 -28.28 -7.71
C ARG A 369 12.20 -29.34 -7.18
N THR A 370 13.04 -28.96 -6.21
CA THR A 370 14.01 -29.84 -5.55
C THR A 370 13.47 -30.38 -4.24
N ASP A 371 12.65 -29.60 -3.55
CA ASP A 371 12.08 -29.98 -2.26
C ASP A 371 10.74 -29.33 -1.98
N SER A 372 10.11 -29.77 -0.90
CA SER A 372 8.88 -29.24 -0.36
C SER A 372 8.93 -29.35 1.17
N VAL A 373 8.72 -28.22 1.86
CA VAL A 373 8.70 -28.16 3.32
C VAL A 373 7.27 -28.06 3.81
N LYS A 374 6.85 -29.04 4.63
CA LYS A 374 5.50 -29.05 5.23
C LYS A 374 5.52 -28.30 6.56
N VAL A 375 4.62 -27.36 6.75
CA VAL A 375 4.36 -26.67 8.01
C VAL A 375 2.87 -26.72 8.36
N ASP A 376 2.55 -26.58 9.64
CA ASP A 376 1.16 -26.44 10.08
C ASP A 376 0.71 -24.99 9.84
N ALA A 377 0.16 -24.75 8.65
CA ALA A 377 -0.38 -23.47 8.23
C ALA A 377 -1.49 -23.69 7.19
N ARG A 378 -2.53 -22.85 7.23
CA ARG A 378 -3.52 -22.75 6.17
C ARG A 378 -3.03 -21.82 5.04
N ILE A 379 -2.25 -20.79 5.41
CA ILE A 379 -1.66 -19.83 4.49
C ILE A 379 -0.18 -19.68 4.86
N ILE A 380 0.67 -19.79 3.85
CA ILE A 380 2.05 -19.35 3.83
C ILE A 380 2.05 -18.13 2.91
N ASN A 381 1.70 -16.94 3.44
CA ASN A 381 1.59 -15.75 2.62
C ASN A 381 2.94 -15.32 2.11
N ASP A 382 3.91 -15.22 3.01
CA ASP A 382 5.24 -14.71 2.73
C ASP A 382 6.34 -15.72 3.06
N VAL A 383 7.40 -15.66 2.27
CA VAL A 383 8.66 -16.38 2.47
C VAL A 383 9.82 -15.43 2.19
N THR A 384 10.85 -15.45 3.02
CA THR A 384 12.04 -14.61 2.84
C THR A 384 13.32 -15.40 3.08
N VAL A 385 14.44 -14.91 2.53
CA VAL A 385 15.78 -15.52 2.74
C VAL A 385 16.73 -14.42 3.19
N SER A 386 17.58 -14.73 4.18
CA SER A 386 18.61 -13.78 4.63
C SER A 386 19.57 -13.41 3.49
N PRO A 387 20.05 -12.16 3.43
CA PRO A 387 20.95 -11.71 2.35
C PRO A 387 22.22 -12.56 2.20
N ASP A 388 22.72 -13.17 3.28
CA ASP A 388 23.86 -14.09 3.27
C ASP A 388 23.51 -15.54 2.86
N GLY A 389 22.23 -15.83 2.58
CA GLY A 389 21.75 -17.16 2.21
C GLY A 389 21.87 -18.20 3.31
N ARG A 390 21.99 -17.79 4.58
CA ARG A 390 22.18 -18.70 5.72
C ARG A 390 20.88 -19.35 6.16
N TYR A 391 19.77 -18.59 6.13
CA TYR A 391 18.48 -19.07 6.54
C TYR A 391 17.35 -18.56 5.66
N GLY A 392 16.31 -19.37 5.57
CA GLY A 392 15.02 -19.00 5.01
C GLY A 392 13.95 -18.94 6.08
N VAL A 393 12.84 -18.28 5.79
CA VAL A 393 11.71 -18.13 6.70
C VAL A 393 10.41 -18.47 5.97
N ILE A 394 9.53 -19.16 6.67
CA ILE A 394 8.15 -19.43 6.25
C ILE A 394 7.22 -18.76 7.25
N ALA A 395 6.44 -17.79 6.82
CA ALA A 395 5.36 -17.18 7.61
C ALA A 395 4.18 -18.15 7.74
N ARG A 396 3.50 -18.16 8.90
CA ARG A 396 2.36 -19.06 9.14
C ARG A 396 1.13 -18.32 9.58
N GLU A 397 0.03 -18.60 8.88
CA GLU A 397 -1.32 -18.21 9.28
C GLU A 397 -2.26 -19.40 9.33
N GLY A 398 -3.16 -19.40 10.32
CA GLY A 398 -4.19 -20.43 10.47
C GLY A 398 -3.63 -21.79 10.84
N ALA A 399 -2.58 -21.86 11.64
CA ALA A 399 -2.06 -23.08 12.23
C ALA A 399 -3.14 -23.79 13.07
N SER A 400 -3.19 -25.14 13.01
CA SER A 400 -4.19 -25.94 13.70
C SER A 400 -4.09 -25.83 15.23
N ASP A 401 -2.88 -25.65 15.75
CA ASP A 401 -2.58 -25.44 17.16
C ASP A 401 -2.75 -23.97 17.62
N ARG A 402 -3.08 -23.06 16.69
CA ARG A 402 -3.22 -21.60 16.88
C ARG A 402 -1.97 -20.89 17.39
N LYS A 403 -0.82 -21.48 17.27
CA LYS A 403 0.45 -20.84 17.65
C LYS A 403 1.10 -20.08 16.53
N ASN A 404 0.71 -20.31 15.27
CA ASN A 404 1.23 -19.60 14.11
C ASN A 404 2.77 -19.33 14.20
N GLY A 405 3.19 -18.06 14.09
CA GLY A 405 4.61 -17.70 14.15
C GLY A 405 5.34 -17.93 12.83
N VAL A 406 6.64 -18.14 12.91
CA VAL A 406 7.51 -18.40 11.76
C VAL A 406 8.25 -19.73 11.90
N VAL A 407 8.53 -20.37 10.76
CA VAL A 407 9.43 -21.53 10.68
C VAL A 407 10.71 -21.09 9.99
N ILE A 408 11.84 -21.42 10.61
CA ILE A 408 13.18 -21.05 10.16
C ILE A 408 13.82 -22.26 9.51
N LEU A 409 14.33 -22.06 8.31
CA LEU A 409 15.02 -23.06 7.51
C LEU A 409 16.52 -22.84 7.55
N ASP A 410 17.30 -23.90 7.79
CA ASP A 410 18.74 -23.94 7.54
C ASP A 410 18.98 -24.20 6.05
N LEU A 411 19.61 -23.24 5.37
CA LEU A 411 19.94 -23.30 3.95
C LEU A 411 21.38 -23.80 3.68
N ALA A 412 22.01 -24.50 4.64
CA ALA A 412 23.34 -25.10 4.44
C ALA A 412 23.35 -26.09 3.26
N ASN A 413 22.23 -26.81 3.04
CA ASN A 413 21.93 -27.52 1.80
C ASN A 413 20.75 -26.82 1.09
N PRO A 414 21.02 -25.89 0.17
CA PRO A 414 19.97 -25.04 -0.38
C PRO A 414 18.93 -25.78 -1.22
N ALA A 415 19.30 -26.91 -1.84
CA ALA A 415 18.36 -27.76 -2.60
C ALA A 415 17.37 -28.53 -1.69
N HIS A 416 17.77 -28.80 -0.43
CA HIS A 416 17.01 -29.58 0.55
C HIS A 416 17.14 -28.93 1.94
N PRO A 417 16.52 -27.77 2.16
CA PRO A 417 16.60 -27.07 3.43
C PRO A 417 15.93 -27.87 4.55
N LYS A 418 16.44 -27.68 5.77
CA LYS A 418 15.90 -28.33 6.96
C LYS A 418 15.27 -27.32 7.89
N ILE A 419 14.21 -27.68 8.57
CA ILE A 419 13.67 -26.86 9.65
C ILE A 419 14.72 -26.79 10.76
N ALA A 420 15.26 -25.61 11.04
CA ALA A 420 16.20 -25.33 12.11
C ALA A 420 15.48 -25.03 13.42
N ALA A 421 14.42 -24.25 13.36
CA ALA A 421 13.63 -23.83 14.51
C ALA A 421 12.22 -23.35 14.10
N SER A 422 11.38 -23.16 15.10
CA SER A 422 10.14 -22.36 14.98
C SER A 422 10.14 -21.30 16.08
N PHE A 423 9.51 -20.15 15.81
CA PHE A 423 9.41 -19.06 16.76
C PHE A 423 7.98 -18.49 16.74
N ASP A 424 7.34 -18.43 17.91
CA ASP A 424 5.94 -18.01 18.06
C ASP A 424 5.71 -16.95 19.17
N GLN A 425 6.77 -16.56 19.90
CA GLN A 425 6.65 -15.54 20.93
C GLN A 425 6.17 -14.22 20.33
N GLU A 426 5.05 -13.68 20.85
CA GLU A 426 4.39 -12.47 20.36
C GLU A 426 3.82 -12.57 18.92
N LEU A 427 3.78 -13.76 18.31
CA LEU A 427 3.37 -14.01 16.93
C LEU A 427 2.16 -14.94 16.78
N THR A 428 1.52 -15.33 17.87
CA THR A 428 0.45 -16.36 17.86
C THR A 428 -0.81 -15.93 17.11
N GLY A 429 -1.00 -14.65 16.83
CA GLY A 429 -2.12 -14.13 16.05
C GLY A 429 -2.07 -14.46 14.56
N GLY A 430 -0.91 -14.86 14.06
CA GLY A 430 -0.62 -15.10 12.64
C GLY A 430 0.48 -14.15 12.14
N VAL A 431 1.30 -14.64 11.23
CA VAL A 431 2.36 -13.88 10.58
C VAL A 431 2.05 -13.80 9.09
N HIS A 432 1.80 -12.58 8.61
CA HIS A 432 1.45 -12.32 7.22
C HIS A 432 2.70 -12.06 6.38
N ASN A 433 3.50 -11.05 6.76
CA ASN A 433 4.73 -10.69 6.07
C ASN A 433 5.95 -10.74 7.02
N THR A 434 7.12 -10.91 6.42
CA THR A 434 8.42 -10.97 7.11
C THR A 434 9.49 -10.26 6.29
N PHE A 435 10.48 -9.69 6.98
CA PHE A 435 11.67 -9.14 6.33
C PHE A 435 12.93 -9.64 7.03
N ALA A 436 13.82 -10.32 6.30
CA ALA A 436 15.04 -10.88 6.84
C ALA A 436 16.27 -10.00 6.57
N THR A 437 17.06 -9.77 7.61
CA THR A 437 18.43 -9.27 7.50
C THR A 437 19.40 -10.39 7.90
N ASN A 438 20.71 -10.16 7.88
CA ASN A 438 21.65 -11.16 8.35
C ASN A 438 21.56 -11.42 9.85
N GLU A 439 21.18 -10.44 10.65
CA GLU A 439 21.16 -10.52 12.11
C GLU A 439 19.76 -10.62 12.71
N TYR A 440 18.76 -10.04 12.05
CA TYR A 440 17.41 -9.92 12.57
C TYR A 440 16.36 -10.32 11.54
N LEU A 441 15.27 -10.87 12.05
CA LEU A 441 14.04 -11.10 11.30
C LEU A 441 12.96 -10.17 11.87
N TYR A 442 12.26 -9.48 10.99
CA TYR A 442 11.10 -8.65 11.30
C TYR A 442 9.84 -9.41 10.85
N ALA A 443 8.95 -9.71 11.78
CA ALA A 443 7.76 -10.52 11.51
C ALA A 443 6.50 -9.79 11.96
N ILE A 444 5.52 -9.61 11.07
CA ILE A 444 4.28 -8.91 11.36
C ILE A 444 3.34 -9.81 12.14
N SER A 445 2.97 -9.40 13.34
CA SER A 445 2.09 -10.12 14.25
C SER A 445 0.65 -9.65 14.10
N ASN A 446 -0.22 -10.47 13.51
CA ASN A 446 -1.67 -10.23 13.39
C ASN A 446 -2.04 -8.85 12.77
N GLY A 447 -1.09 -8.21 12.07
CA GLY A 447 -1.27 -6.86 11.55
C GLY A 447 -1.31 -5.75 12.60
N ASP A 448 -0.94 -6.01 13.85
CA ASP A 448 -0.94 -5.00 14.91
C ASP A 448 0.44 -4.38 15.11
N LYS A 449 1.49 -5.18 14.99
CA LYS A 449 2.89 -4.80 15.23
C LYS A 449 3.84 -5.65 14.40
N TYR A 450 5.10 -5.27 14.34
CA TYR A 450 6.16 -6.20 13.93
C TYR A 450 7.06 -6.54 15.13
N VAL A 451 7.42 -7.82 15.21
CA VAL A 451 8.32 -8.39 16.21
C VAL A 451 9.71 -8.54 15.60
N ILE A 452 10.73 -8.16 16.34
CA ILE A 452 12.12 -8.26 15.91
C ILE A 452 12.76 -9.46 16.61
N ILE A 453 13.30 -10.38 15.84
CA ILE A 453 13.85 -11.65 16.30
C ILE A 453 15.34 -11.66 16.01
N ASP A 454 16.17 -11.96 17.01
CA ASP A 454 17.64 -12.17 16.84
C ASP A 454 17.88 -13.53 16.17
N MET A 455 18.56 -13.50 15.03
CA MET A 455 18.84 -14.63 14.15
C MET A 455 20.31 -15.02 14.13
N LYS A 456 21.12 -14.58 15.10
CA LYS A 456 22.55 -14.97 15.20
C LYS A 456 22.72 -16.48 15.31
N ASP A 457 21.88 -17.13 16.08
CA ASP A 457 21.76 -18.60 16.15
C ASP A 457 20.39 -19.02 15.58
N ILE A 458 20.36 -19.46 14.33
CA ILE A 458 19.12 -19.86 13.65
C ILE A 458 18.43 -21.07 14.27
N THR A 459 19.15 -21.84 15.12
CA THR A 459 18.61 -23.00 15.84
C THR A 459 17.96 -22.60 17.17
N LYS A 460 18.23 -21.37 17.63
CA LYS A 460 17.72 -20.79 18.89
C LYS A 460 17.38 -19.31 18.72
N PRO A 461 16.44 -18.97 17.81
CA PRO A 461 16.04 -17.58 17.64
C PRO A 461 15.48 -17.02 18.93
N THR A 462 15.75 -15.74 19.23
CA THR A 462 15.30 -15.10 20.46
C THR A 462 14.61 -13.76 20.17
N TYR A 463 13.64 -13.41 21.02
CA TYR A 463 12.98 -12.10 20.96
C TYR A 463 14.00 -10.99 21.24
N ALA A 464 14.10 -10.02 20.33
CA ALA A 464 14.98 -8.85 20.46
C ALA A 464 14.20 -7.56 20.77
N GLY A 465 12.99 -7.41 20.24
CA GLY A 465 12.16 -6.23 20.43
C GLY A 465 10.89 -6.27 19.58
N GLN A 466 10.16 -5.19 19.61
CA GLN A 466 8.96 -5.00 18.75
C GLN A 466 8.67 -3.52 18.56
N TYR A 467 7.88 -3.21 17.55
CA TYR A 467 7.29 -1.89 17.39
C TYR A 467 5.81 -2.01 17.06
N ASP A 468 5.01 -1.26 17.79
CA ASP A 468 3.56 -1.13 17.64
C ASP A 468 3.26 0.36 17.47
N HIS A 469 2.77 0.77 16.30
CA HIS A 469 2.34 2.15 16.09
C HIS A 469 0.93 2.32 16.64
N PRO A 470 0.71 3.27 17.56
CA PRO A 470 -0.59 3.45 18.19
C PRO A 470 -1.72 3.57 17.15
N ASP A 471 -2.78 2.78 17.35
CA ASP A 471 -4.01 2.82 16.55
C ASP A 471 -3.84 2.55 15.05
N SER A 472 -2.79 1.88 14.68
CA SER A 472 -2.47 1.52 13.33
C SER A 472 -2.54 0.01 13.09
N ARG A 473 -2.50 -0.38 11.83
CA ARG A 473 -2.39 -1.78 11.41
C ARG A 473 -1.32 -1.87 10.35
N VAL A 474 -0.23 -2.53 10.72
CA VAL A 474 0.90 -2.77 9.81
C VAL A 474 0.58 -3.94 8.86
N HIS A 475 0.94 -3.78 7.59
CA HIS A 475 0.84 -4.84 6.61
C HIS A 475 2.22 -5.35 6.17
N ASP A 476 3.15 -4.44 5.86
CA ASP A 476 4.49 -4.81 5.45
C ASP A 476 5.57 -3.94 6.11
N VAL A 477 6.81 -4.45 6.15
CA VAL A 477 7.98 -3.75 6.70
C VAL A 477 9.23 -4.08 5.91
N TRP A 478 9.93 -3.05 5.46
CA TRP A 478 11.28 -3.13 4.89
C TRP A 478 12.29 -2.44 5.79
N VAL A 479 13.47 -3.03 5.93
CA VAL A 479 14.54 -2.46 6.77
C VAL A 479 15.76 -2.15 5.93
N HIS A 480 16.19 -0.90 5.97
CA HIS A 480 17.39 -0.45 5.31
C HIS A 480 18.22 0.42 6.25
N ASP A 481 19.51 0.09 6.40
CA ASP A 481 20.46 0.86 7.23
C ASP A 481 19.93 1.16 8.64
N GLY A 482 19.28 0.17 9.29
CA GLY A 482 18.74 0.29 10.63
C GLY A 482 17.50 1.20 10.75
N ILE A 483 16.84 1.52 9.65
CA ILE A 483 15.53 2.17 9.63
C ILE A 483 14.51 1.16 9.09
N ALA A 484 13.47 0.90 9.86
CA ALA A 484 12.31 0.16 9.44
C ALA A 484 11.29 1.13 8.81
N TYR A 485 10.88 0.81 7.60
CA TYR A 485 9.81 1.49 6.88
C TYR A 485 8.64 0.52 6.83
N SER A 486 7.50 0.89 7.43
CA SER A 486 6.31 0.03 7.39
C SER A 486 5.17 0.69 6.63
N SER A 487 4.43 -0.13 5.90
CA SER A 487 3.15 0.24 5.32
C SER A 487 2.04 -0.10 6.32
N GLU A 488 1.26 0.90 6.68
CA GLU A 488 0.26 0.76 7.73
C GLU A 488 -1.10 1.26 7.25
N TRP A 489 -1.81 0.42 6.57
CA TRP A 489 -3.16 0.61 6.00
C TRP A 489 -3.64 2.08 6.00
N GLY A 490 -4.53 2.44 6.91
CA GLY A 490 -5.13 3.78 7.02
C GLY A 490 -4.18 4.86 7.55
N THR A 491 -3.05 4.50 8.16
CA THR A 491 -2.03 5.43 8.66
C THR A 491 -1.08 5.85 7.54
N GLY A 492 -0.82 4.96 6.58
CA GLY A 492 0.14 5.20 5.51
C GLY A 492 1.53 4.66 5.83
N VAL A 493 2.56 5.50 5.79
CA VAL A 493 3.95 5.14 6.11
C VAL A 493 4.25 5.42 7.56
N VAL A 494 4.98 4.51 8.21
CA VAL A 494 5.63 4.74 9.51
C VAL A 494 7.12 4.40 9.40
N ALA A 495 7.99 5.36 9.65
CA ALA A 495 9.44 5.17 9.63
C ALA A 495 9.99 5.16 11.07
N VAL A 496 10.77 4.15 11.41
CA VAL A 496 11.24 3.87 12.78
C VAL A 496 12.73 3.56 12.79
N ASP A 497 13.48 4.23 13.66
CA ASP A 497 14.88 3.89 13.93
C ASP A 497 14.92 2.62 14.80
N VAL A 498 15.44 1.53 14.22
CA VAL A 498 15.63 0.23 14.87
C VAL A 498 17.10 -0.11 15.03
N GLY A 499 18.01 0.86 14.87
CA GLY A 499 19.45 0.66 15.03
C GLY A 499 20.30 1.51 14.08
N ASN A 500 19.73 2.49 13.36
CA ASN A 500 20.48 3.43 12.52
C ASN A 500 21.42 4.33 13.32
N GLY A 501 21.06 4.63 14.58
CA GLY A 501 21.85 5.43 15.51
C GLY A 501 21.68 6.96 15.34
N LYS A 502 21.01 7.45 14.30
CA LYS A 502 20.82 8.89 14.06
C LYS A 502 19.66 9.48 14.87
N TYR A 503 18.67 8.66 15.19
CA TYR A 503 17.45 9.10 15.88
C TYR A 503 17.35 8.51 17.30
N GLY A 504 18.38 7.77 17.73
CA GLY A 504 18.49 7.20 19.09
C GLY A 504 17.70 5.93 19.32
N GLY A 505 17.29 5.23 18.24
CA GLY A 505 16.62 3.96 18.28
C GLY A 505 17.58 2.75 18.33
N SER A 506 17.04 1.61 18.74
CA SER A 506 17.69 0.29 18.66
C SER A 506 16.61 -0.78 18.49
N VAL A 507 16.99 -2.01 18.19
CA VAL A 507 16.05 -3.14 18.10
C VAL A 507 15.28 -3.36 19.39
N GLN A 508 15.91 -3.10 20.57
CA GLN A 508 15.27 -3.22 21.90
C GLN A 508 14.42 -2.01 22.25
N LYS A 509 14.69 -0.86 21.65
CA LYS A 509 13.98 0.39 21.89
C LYS A 509 13.82 1.15 20.58
N PRO A 510 12.89 0.74 19.70
CA PRO A 510 12.60 1.45 18.46
C PRO A 510 12.13 2.87 18.71
N VAL A 511 12.50 3.81 17.85
CA VAL A 511 12.14 5.23 17.95
C VAL A 511 11.48 5.72 16.66
N LEU A 512 10.26 6.26 16.76
CA LEU A 512 9.55 6.84 15.63
C LEU A 512 10.32 8.02 15.05
N ILE A 513 10.56 8.02 13.74
CA ILE A 513 11.16 9.10 12.98
C ILE A 513 10.08 10.02 12.41
N GLY A 514 9.06 9.44 11.79
CA GLY A 514 7.96 10.18 11.19
C GLY A 514 6.92 9.28 10.55
N THR A 515 5.77 9.88 10.23
CA THR A 515 4.65 9.23 9.54
C THR A 515 4.26 10.02 8.30
N TYR A 516 3.68 9.34 7.30
CA TYR A 516 3.13 9.99 6.12
C TYR A 516 1.83 9.30 5.70
N PRO A 517 0.66 9.96 5.79
CA PRO A 517 -0.61 9.39 5.38
C PRO A 517 -0.73 9.35 3.85
N THR A 518 -1.15 8.22 3.30
CA THR A 518 -1.54 8.13 1.89
C THR A 518 -2.98 8.63 1.68
N THR A 519 -3.28 9.05 0.45
CA THR A 519 -4.61 9.58 0.13
C THR A 519 -5.70 8.53 0.09
N SER A 520 -5.36 7.29 -0.27
CA SER A 520 -6.30 6.17 -0.36
C SER A 520 -6.67 5.57 1.00
N GLY A 521 -5.73 5.61 1.96
CA GLY A 521 -5.87 4.92 3.24
C GLY A 521 -5.84 3.39 3.13
N ALA A 522 -5.25 2.85 2.06
CA ALA A 522 -5.14 1.42 1.79
C ALA A 522 -3.69 0.99 1.52
N THR A 523 -2.74 1.62 2.22
CA THR A 523 -1.30 1.38 2.06
C THR A 523 -0.97 -0.04 2.50
N HIS A 524 -0.59 -0.86 1.54
CA HIS A 524 -0.35 -2.29 1.69
C HIS A 524 1.14 -2.60 1.66
N GLU A 525 1.83 -2.15 0.64
CA GLU A 525 3.24 -2.46 0.34
C GLU A 525 4.10 -1.21 0.47
N ILE A 526 5.38 -1.38 0.82
CA ILE A 526 6.35 -0.29 0.88
C ILE A 526 7.71 -0.74 0.39
N TYR A 527 8.36 0.06 -0.45
CA TYR A 527 9.74 -0.15 -0.87
C TYR A 527 10.56 1.12 -0.76
N PRO A 528 11.58 1.20 0.11
CA PRO A 528 12.49 2.33 0.18
C PRO A 528 13.55 2.27 -0.91
N TYR A 529 13.58 3.27 -1.79
CA TYR A 529 14.54 3.36 -2.89
C TYR A 529 15.50 4.53 -2.72
N PHE A 530 16.78 4.22 -2.64
CA PHE A 530 17.87 5.18 -2.49
C PHE A 530 18.49 5.46 -3.86
N GLN A 531 18.00 6.49 -4.54
CA GLN A 531 18.42 6.82 -5.89
C GLN A 531 19.83 7.43 -5.90
N LYS A 532 20.83 6.65 -6.31
CA LYS A 532 22.27 7.03 -6.28
C LYS A 532 22.57 8.29 -7.07
N LYS A 533 21.92 8.47 -8.24
CA LYS A 533 22.22 9.58 -9.17
C LYS A 533 21.75 10.93 -8.66
N THR A 534 20.63 11.00 -7.99
CA THR A 534 20.04 12.24 -7.49
C THR A 534 20.31 12.47 -6.00
N GLY A 535 20.68 11.42 -5.26
CA GLY A 535 20.81 11.43 -3.81
C GLY A 535 19.45 11.48 -3.09
N LYS A 536 18.34 11.30 -3.80
CA LYS A 536 17.01 11.29 -3.22
C LYS A 536 16.64 9.93 -2.66
N VAL A 537 15.81 9.96 -1.62
CA VAL A 537 15.16 8.79 -1.05
C VAL A 537 13.69 8.83 -1.43
N TYR A 538 13.23 7.84 -2.17
CA TYR A 538 11.83 7.68 -2.52
C TYR A 538 11.25 6.48 -1.78
N LEU A 539 10.03 6.62 -1.29
CA LEU A 539 9.22 5.49 -0.85
C LEU A 539 8.18 5.20 -1.93
N PHE A 540 8.19 3.98 -2.44
CA PHE A 540 7.16 3.46 -3.33
C PHE A 540 6.16 2.72 -2.47
N LEU A 541 4.88 3.09 -2.56
CA LEU A 541 3.81 2.60 -1.70
C LEU A 541 2.70 2.04 -2.57
N GLY A 542 2.41 0.77 -2.45
CA GLY A 542 1.30 0.11 -3.15
C GLY A 542 0.02 0.17 -2.32
N ASP A 543 -1.09 0.58 -2.94
CA ASP A 543 -2.41 0.39 -2.34
C ASP A 543 -2.96 -0.98 -2.70
N GLU A 544 -3.48 -1.72 -1.72
CA GLU A 544 -4.27 -2.91 -1.99
C GLU A 544 -5.75 -2.62 -1.77
N ILE A 545 -6.52 -2.69 -2.84
CA ILE A 545 -7.97 -2.50 -2.81
C ILE A 545 -8.62 -3.62 -3.60
N MET A 546 -9.36 -4.48 -2.93
CA MET A 546 -10.18 -5.51 -3.56
C MET A 546 -11.60 -4.96 -3.71
N SER A 547 -11.98 -4.60 -4.92
CA SER A 547 -13.26 -3.97 -5.23
C SER A 547 -13.94 -4.65 -6.40
N ARG A 548 -15.26 -4.80 -6.31
CA ARG A 548 -16.07 -5.27 -7.45
C ARG A 548 -16.14 -4.25 -8.59
N GLN A 549 -15.79 -3.01 -8.34
CA GLN A 549 -15.85 -1.93 -9.33
C GLN A 549 -14.52 -1.71 -10.06
N GLY A 550 -13.41 -2.27 -9.56
CA GLY A 550 -12.09 -2.20 -10.18
C GLY A 550 -11.56 -0.77 -10.39
N ARG A 551 -12.02 0.21 -9.60
CA ARG A 551 -11.62 1.62 -9.76
C ARG A 551 -11.21 2.24 -8.44
N VAL A 552 -10.18 3.05 -8.50
CA VAL A 552 -9.70 3.88 -7.41
C VAL A 552 -9.69 5.35 -7.84
N TRP A 553 -10.11 6.21 -6.94
CA TRP A 553 -10.16 7.66 -7.15
C TRP A 553 -9.27 8.35 -6.11
N GLU A 554 -8.44 9.27 -6.53
CA GLU A 554 -7.61 10.07 -5.64
C GLU A 554 -8.49 10.81 -4.62
N GLY A 555 -8.09 10.75 -3.34
CA GLY A 555 -8.86 11.33 -2.23
C GLY A 555 -10.05 10.50 -1.73
N THR A 556 -10.25 9.29 -2.27
CA THR A 556 -11.30 8.37 -1.81
C THR A 556 -10.70 7.29 -0.92
N ASN A 557 -11.36 6.97 0.17
CA ASN A 557 -10.97 5.88 1.06
C ASN A 557 -11.87 4.67 0.81
N TYR A 558 -11.30 3.60 0.25
CA TYR A 558 -12.01 2.37 -0.11
C TYR A 558 -11.95 1.27 0.95
N LEU A 559 -11.39 1.53 2.13
CA LEU A 559 -11.29 0.53 3.20
C LEU A 559 -12.64 -0.10 3.58
N ASN A 560 -13.73 0.62 3.37
CA ASN A 560 -15.07 0.06 3.61
C ASN A 560 -15.50 -0.99 2.58
N ASP A 561 -14.90 -0.97 1.38
CA ASP A 561 -15.23 -1.90 0.28
C ASP A 561 -14.29 -3.10 0.21
N LEU A 562 -13.13 -3.04 0.88
CA LEU A 562 -12.11 -4.10 0.92
C LEU A 562 -12.64 -5.46 1.38
N PHE A 563 -13.66 -5.47 2.22
CA PHE A 563 -14.22 -6.67 2.83
C PHE A 563 -15.66 -6.96 2.40
N GLY A 564 -16.05 -6.44 1.25
CA GLY A 564 -17.29 -6.85 0.59
C GLY A 564 -17.40 -8.39 0.57
N GLU A 565 -18.59 -8.94 0.49
CA GLU A 565 -18.84 -10.41 0.55
C GLU A 565 -17.82 -11.16 -0.31
N VAL A 566 -17.10 -12.10 0.29
CA VAL A 566 -16.24 -13.05 -0.42
C VAL A 566 -17.09 -13.69 -1.52
N PRO A 567 -16.66 -13.68 -2.80
CA PRO A 567 -17.44 -14.25 -3.89
C PRO A 567 -17.78 -15.70 -3.57
N LYS A 568 -19.07 -16.04 -3.58
CA LYS A 568 -19.51 -17.44 -3.50
C LYS A 568 -19.01 -18.17 -4.74
N LYS A 569 -18.71 -19.44 -4.62
CA LYS A 569 -18.31 -20.28 -5.77
C LYS A 569 -19.30 -20.07 -6.93
N GLY A 570 -18.78 -19.64 -8.09
CA GLY A 570 -19.60 -19.25 -9.24
C GLY A 570 -20.08 -17.80 -9.23
N GLY A 571 -19.65 -16.96 -8.27
CA GLY A 571 -19.93 -15.53 -8.23
C GLY A 571 -19.08 -14.72 -9.21
N VAL A 572 -19.28 -13.39 -9.20
CA VAL A 572 -18.48 -12.45 -9.99
C VAL A 572 -17.04 -12.51 -9.50
N PRO A 573 -16.02 -12.60 -10.39
CA PRO A 573 -14.62 -12.55 -10.01
C PRO A 573 -14.32 -11.27 -9.21
N GLN A 574 -13.47 -11.40 -8.21
CA GLN A 574 -12.94 -10.24 -7.49
C GLN A 574 -11.99 -9.49 -8.41
N THR A 575 -12.11 -8.17 -8.46
CA THR A 575 -11.19 -7.29 -9.18
C THR A 575 -10.38 -6.51 -8.17
N SER A 576 -9.13 -6.23 -8.52
CA SER A 576 -8.24 -5.40 -7.73
C SER A 576 -8.27 -3.95 -8.23
N ALA A 577 -8.00 -3.02 -7.32
CA ALA A 577 -7.81 -1.61 -7.59
C ALA A 577 -6.68 -1.09 -6.69
N GLY A 578 -6.27 0.15 -6.88
CA GLY A 578 -5.17 0.75 -6.15
C GLY A 578 -4.04 1.14 -7.08
N TYR A 579 -3.16 2.02 -6.60
CA TYR A 579 -2.03 2.50 -7.39
C TYR A 579 -0.79 2.69 -6.51
N THR A 580 0.33 2.94 -7.16
CA THR A 580 1.60 3.17 -6.47
C THR A 580 1.79 4.66 -6.24
N HIS A 581 1.86 5.07 -4.98
CA HIS A 581 2.31 6.41 -4.58
C HIS A 581 3.83 6.46 -4.57
N ILE A 582 4.40 7.62 -4.92
CA ILE A 582 5.84 7.86 -4.83
C ILE A 582 6.06 9.08 -3.97
N VAL A 583 6.64 8.85 -2.80
CA VAL A 583 6.87 9.87 -1.79
C VAL A 583 8.35 10.23 -1.75
N ASP A 584 8.70 11.50 -1.94
CA ASP A 584 10.04 12.01 -1.64
C ASP A 584 10.20 12.06 -0.11
N PHE A 585 11.02 11.15 0.40
CA PHE A 585 11.33 10.95 1.80
C PHE A 585 12.78 11.35 2.14
N THR A 586 13.41 12.13 1.27
CA THR A 586 14.78 12.62 1.46
C THR A 586 14.93 13.37 2.78
N ASP A 587 13.91 14.15 3.18
CA ASP A 587 13.75 14.64 4.54
C ASP A 587 12.56 13.88 5.21
N PRO A 588 12.82 12.92 6.09
CA PRO A 588 11.76 12.12 6.71
C PRO A 588 10.85 12.92 7.65
N ARG A 589 11.21 14.18 7.99
CA ARG A 589 10.36 15.09 8.77
C ARG A 589 9.46 15.97 7.90
N ALA A 590 9.69 15.96 6.58
CA ALA A 590 8.93 16.73 5.62
C ALA A 590 8.65 15.94 4.34
N PRO A 591 8.07 14.72 4.43
CA PRO A 591 7.80 13.88 3.28
C PRO A 591 6.78 14.53 2.34
N LYS A 592 6.88 14.23 1.04
CA LYS A 592 6.01 14.81 0.01
C LYS A 592 5.61 13.76 -0.99
N ASN A 593 4.32 13.57 -1.22
CA ASN A 593 3.85 12.83 -2.40
C ASN A 593 4.14 13.66 -3.64
N ILE A 594 4.93 13.10 -4.56
CA ILE A 594 5.43 13.84 -5.73
C ILE A 594 5.01 13.18 -7.04
N ALA A 595 4.78 11.88 -7.03
CA ALA A 595 4.46 11.12 -8.22
C ALA A 595 3.58 9.91 -7.90
N LYS A 596 3.04 9.31 -8.94
CA LYS A 596 2.29 8.05 -8.87
C LYS A 596 2.53 7.22 -10.13
N TYR A 597 2.31 5.90 -10.01
CA TYR A 597 2.09 5.02 -11.14
C TYR A 597 0.71 4.40 -10.99
N HIS A 598 -0.22 4.74 -11.90
CA HIS A 598 -1.63 4.39 -11.81
C HIS A 598 -2.13 3.78 -13.12
N GLN A 599 -2.71 2.60 -13.01
CA GLN A 599 -3.46 1.91 -14.06
C GLN A 599 -4.89 1.71 -13.55
N GLU A 600 -5.85 2.42 -14.13
CA GLU A 600 -7.21 2.57 -13.57
C GLU A 600 -7.98 1.25 -13.40
N GLU A 601 -7.67 0.23 -14.22
CA GLU A 601 -8.44 -1.01 -14.28
C GLU A 601 -7.84 -2.13 -13.42
N PHE A 602 -6.69 -1.91 -12.77
CA PHE A 602 -5.94 -2.94 -12.07
C PHE A 602 -5.44 -2.43 -10.72
N GLY A 603 -5.08 -3.37 -9.82
CA GLY A 603 -4.57 -3.08 -8.49
C GLY A 603 -3.09 -3.36 -8.32
N ALA A 604 -2.41 -2.46 -7.59
CA ALA A 604 -1.01 -2.63 -7.19
C ALA A 604 -0.87 -3.72 -6.12
N HIS A 605 0.27 -4.40 -6.12
CA HIS A 605 0.75 -5.33 -5.11
C HIS A 605 2.26 -5.13 -4.91
N ASP A 606 3.04 -6.16 -4.63
CA ASP A 606 4.44 -6.07 -4.25
C ASP A 606 5.32 -5.27 -5.21
N ILE A 607 6.28 -4.58 -4.63
CA ILE A 607 7.11 -3.56 -5.27
C ILE A 607 8.58 -3.84 -5.01
N ILE A 608 9.38 -3.90 -6.08
CA ILE A 608 10.85 -3.88 -5.99
C ILE A 608 11.38 -2.80 -6.93
N VAL A 609 12.33 -2.01 -6.49
CA VAL A 609 13.03 -1.04 -7.33
C VAL A 609 14.52 -1.30 -7.33
N GLU A 610 15.08 -1.58 -8.49
CA GLU A 610 16.50 -1.82 -8.69
C GLU A 610 17.01 -1.06 -9.93
N ASP A 611 18.14 -0.39 -9.81
CA ASP A 611 18.83 0.32 -10.90
C ASP A 611 17.93 1.23 -11.73
N ASP A 612 17.15 2.07 -11.06
CA ASP A 612 16.18 3.00 -11.67
C ASP A 612 15.03 2.30 -12.44
N VAL A 613 14.74 1.03 -12.14
CA VAL A 613 13.62 0.27 -12.70
C VAL A 613 12.72 -0.24 -11.59
N LEU A 614 11.44 0.06 -11.68
CA LEU A 614 10.38 -0.49 -10.83
C LEU A 614 9.90 -1.81 -11.45
N TYR A 615 9.92 -2.87 -10.67
CA TYR A 615 9.29 -4.16 -10.94
C TYR A 615 8.11 -4.29 -10.01
N GLN A 616 6.92 -4.40 -10.56
CA GLN A 616 5.73 -4.40 -9.76
C GLN A 616 4.78 -5.52 -10.16
N ALA A 617 4.33 -6.26 -9.16
CA ALA A 617 3.16 -7.09 -9.28
C ALA A 617 1.90 -6.21 -9.31
N TYR A 618 1.00 -6.52 -10.23
CA TYR A 618 -0.20 -5.72 -10.44
C TYR A 618 -1.44 -6.61 -10.55
N TYR A 619 -1.49 -7.65 -9.75
CA TYR A 619 -2.54 -8.66 -9.71
C TYR A 619 -2.98 -9.13 -11.11
N ASP A 620 -4.25 -8.94 -11.45
CA ASP A 620 -4.81 -9.24 -12.77
C ASP A 620 -4.28 -8.32 -13.89
N GLY A 621 -3.60 -7.23 -13.56
CA GLY A 621 -2.80 -6.39 -14.46
C GLY A 621 -1.45 -6.99 -14.87
N GLY A 622 -1.02 -8.10 -14.24
CA GLY A 622 0.23 -8.80 -14.54
C GLY A 622 1.46 -8.17 -13.89
N VAL A 623 2.63 -8.41 -14.48
CA VAL A 623 3.89 -7.73 -14.11
C VAL A 623 4.01 -6.43 -14.86
N ARG A 624 4.34 -5.35 -14.16
CA ARG A 624 4.62 -4.02 -14.72
C ARG A 624 6.07 -3.66 -14.46
N ILE A 625 6.78 -3.27 -15.51
CA ILE A 625 8.18 -2.83 -15.43
C ILE A 625 8.22 -1.38 -15.89
N VAL A 626 8.69 -0.48 -15.01
CA VAL A 626 8.56 0.97 -15.20
C VAL A 626 9.90 1.67 -15.00
N ASP A 627 10.24 2.60 -15.89
CA ASP A 627 11.40 3.48 -15.76
C ASP A 627 11.16 4.55 -14.69
N VAL A 628 11.90 4.44 -13.60
CA VAL A 628 11.88 5.40 -12.50
C VAL A 628 13.18 6.21 -12.42
N SER A 629 13.89 6.30 -13.53
CA SER A 629 15.12 7.07 -13.61
C SER A 629 14.88 8.59 -13.55
N GLY A 630 15.85 9.31 -13.02
CA GLY A 630 15.82 10.76 -12.88
C GLY A 630 14.95 11.25 -11.73
N GLU A 631 14.60 12.52 -11.72
CA GLU A 631 13.67 13.09 -10.77
C GLU A 631 12.23 12.67 -11.14
N LEU A 632 11.42 12.32 -10.14
CA LEU A 632 10.07 11.80 -10.33
C LEU A 632 9.03 12.83 -9.92
N VAL A 633 8.05 13.10 -10.78
CA VAL A 633 6.85 13.91 -10.50
C VAL A 633 5.70 13.48 -11.41
N GLY A 634 4.45 13.69 -10.98
CA GLY A 634 3.26 13.45 -11.80
C GLY A 634 2.91 11.97 -11.97
N ASN A 635 2.20 11.62 -13.03
CA ASN A 635 1.77 10.25 -13.30
C ASN A 635 2.72 9.54 -14.28
N LEU A 636 3.48 8.55 -13.80
CA LEU A 636 4.48 7.81 -14.58
C LEU A 636 3.85 7.01 -15.74
N ALA A 637 2.60 6.57 -15.58
CA ALA A 637 1.88 5.85 -16.63
C ALA A 637 1.57 6.80 -17.81
N GLU A 638 1.06 7.99 -17.54
CA GLU A 638 0.80 9.03 -18.55
C GLU A 638 2.07 9.49 -19.26
N GLN A 639 3.18 9.53 -18.52
CA GLN A 639 4.51 9.86 -19.05
C GLN A 639 5.10 8.78 -19.95
N ARG A 640 4.38 7.66 -20.18
CA ARG A 640 4.84 6.52 -20.97
C ARG A 640 6.15 5.92 -20.47
N ARG A 641 6.33 5.87 -19.15
CA ARG A 641 7.51 5.28 -18.50
C ARG A 641 7.45 3.76 -18.38
N GLU A 642 6.36 3.12 -18.79
CA GLU A 642 6.22 1.68 -18.79
C GLU A 642 7.14 1.03 -19.81
N ILE A 643 8.12 0.24 -19.34
CA ILE A 643 9.10 -0.47 -20.15
C ILE A 643 8.47 -1.71 -20.78
N ALA A 644 7.75 -2.51 -19.96
CA ALA A 644 7.11 -3.72 -20.40
C ALA A 644 5.94 -4.11 -19.49
N VAL A 645 5.02 -4.86 -20.04
CA VAL A 645 3.91 -5.51 -19.33
C VAL A 645 3.86 -6.97 -19.73
N PHE A 646 3.67 -7.86 -18.77
CA PHE A 646 3.42 -9.26 -19.05
C PHE A 646 2.29 -9.80 -18.16
N LYS A 647 1.28 -10.41 -18.76
CA LYS A 647 0.19 -11.09 -18.05
C LYS A 647 0.33 -12.59 -18.27
N PRO A 648 0.61 -13.38 -17.21
CA PRO A 648 0.66 -14.83 -17.32
C PRO A 648 -0.73 -15.42 -17.57
N PHE A 649 -0.85 -16.29 -18.57
CA PHE A 649 -2.05 -17.06 -18.82
C PHE A 649 -1.68 -18.53 -18.94
N ASP A 650 -2.21 -19.35 -18.05
CA ASP A 650 -2.01 -20.79 -18.07
C ASP A 650 -3.35 -21.51 -18.15
N PRO A 651 -3.65 -22.25 -19.25
CA PRO A 651 -4.87 -23.02 -19.35
C PRO A 651 -4.94 -24.19 -18.35
N GLN A 652 -3.80 -24.57 -17.74
CA GLN A 652 -3.69 -25.58 -16.70
C GLN A 652 -3.58 -25.00 -15.29
N GLY A 653 -3.67 -23.67 -15.16
CA GLY A 653 -3.61 -22.99 -13.87
C GLY A 653 -4.69 -23.45 -12.91
N TYR A 654 -4.51 -23.23 -11.62
CA TYR A 654 -5.52 -23.53 -10.58
C TYR A 654 -6.86 -22.89 -10.92
N THR A 655 -6.85 -21.63 -11.32
CA THR A 655 -7.94 -21.00 -12.08
C THR A 655 -7.44 -20.81 -13.51
N PRO A 656 -7.95 -21.57 -14.50
CA PRO A 656 -7.44 -21.52 -15.86
C PRO A 656 -7.52 -20.14 -16.48
N ASN A 657 -6.43 -19.70 -17.11
CA ASN A 657 -6.30 -18.44 -17.83
C ASN A 657 -6.61 -17.17 -16.99
N ALA A 658 -6.50 -17.27 -15.68
CA ALA A 658 -6.66 -16.14 -14.77
C ALA A 658 -5.28 -15.67 -14.29
N SER A 659 -4.81 -14.53 -14.80
CA SER A 659 -3.59 -13.88 -14.31
C SER A 659 -3.86 -13.22 -12.95
N PHE A 660 -3.00 -13.48 -11.96
CA PHE A 660 -3.07 -12.81 -10.66
C PHE A 660 -1.67 -12.81 -10.02
N VAL A 661 -0.85 -11.84 -10.41
CA VAL A 661 0.57 -11.77 -10.02
C VAL A 661 0.71 -11.21 -8.60
N MET A 662 1.46 -11.94 -7.77
CA MET A 662 1.64 -11.63 -6.35
C MET A 662 2.94 -10.86 -6.08
N ASN A 663 4.07 -11.28 -6.66
CA ASN A 663 5.35 -10.63 -6.49
C ASN A 663 6.16 -10.66 -7.79
N ALA A 664 7.04 -9.68 -8.00
CA ALA A 664 7.92 -9.58 -9.17
C ALA A 664 9.29 -9.02 -8.77
N MET A 665 10.35 -9.77 -9.03
CA MET A 665 11.73 -9.42 -8.65
C MET A 665 12.70 -9.51 -9.83
N PRO A 666 13.65 -8.58 -9.96
CA PRO A 666 14.77 -8.73 -10.87
C PRO A 666 15.73 -9.84 -10.37
N TRP A 667 16.22 -10.65 -11.29
CA TRP A 667 17.17 -11.71 -10.97
C TRP A 667 18.11 -11.99 -12.14
N LYS A 668 19.38 -11.62 -12.01
CA LYS A 668 20.45 -11.91 -12.99
C LYS A 668 20.06 -11.63 -14.44
N GLY A 669 19.48 -10.45 -14.66
CA GLY A 669 19.04 -9.98 -15.99
C GLY A 669 17.71 -10.54 -16.50
N HIS A 670 16.99 -11.23 -15.65
CA HIS A 670 15.61 -11.69 -15.84
C HIS A 670 14.67 -11.01 -14.86
N VAL A 671 13.38 -11.21 -15.06
CA VAL A 671 12.33 -10.88 -14.13
C VAL A 671 11.70 -12.19 -13.68
N LEU A 672 11.79 -12.48 -12.38
CA LEU A 672 11.05 -13.58 -11.76
C LEU A 672 9.76 -13.03 -11.18
N PHE A 673 8.69 -13.81 -11.23
CA PHE A 673 7.44 -13.43 -10.60
C PHE A 673 6.60 -14.66 -10.27
N THR A 674 5.76 -14.56 -9.23
CA THR A 674 4.76 -15.58 -8.92
C THR A 674 3.39 -15.14 -9.41
N ASP A 675 2.71 -16.06 -10.06
CA ASP A 675 1.29 -15.96 -10.38
C ASP A 675 0.50 -16.90 -9.49
N PHE A 676 -0.47 -16.36 -8.80
CA PHE A 676 -1.30 -17.05 -7.80
C PHE A 676 -1.86 -18.39 -8.31
N ASN A 677 -2.16 -18.47 -9.61
CA ASN A 677 -2.81 -19.61 -10.23
C ASN A 677 -1.87 -20.59 -10.94
N SER A 678 -0.62 -20.22 -11.20
CA SER A 678 0.26 -21.03 -12.05
C SER A 678 1.71 -21.18 -11.57
N GLY A 679 2.11 -20.54 -10.48
CA GLY A 679 3.42 -20.71 -9.86
C GLY A 679 4.46 -19.69 -10.30
N LEU A 680 5.74 -20.12 -10.31
CA LEU A 680 6.87 -19.27 -10.63
C LEU A 680 7.07 -19.14 -12.13
N TRP A 681 7.30 -17.91 -12.59
CA TRP A 681 7.64 -17.58 -13.96
C TRP A 681 8.99 -16.86 -14.03
N ALA A 682 9.73 -17.12 -15.10
CA ALA A 682 10.93 -16.39 -15.46
C ALA A 682 10.73 -15.75 -16.83
N ALA A 683 11.01 -14.46 -16.93
CA ALA A 683 10.90 -13.71 -18.19
C ALA A 683 12.13 -12.82 -18.39
N LYS A 684 12.35 -12.39 -19.61
CA LYS A 684 13.48 -11.52 -19.97
C LYS A 684 13.01 -10.35 -20.81
N LEU A 685 13.51 -9.16 -20.47
CA LEU A 685 13.37 -8.00 -21.33
C LEU A 685 14.28 -8.17 -22.55
N GLU A 686 13.68 -8.18 -23.74
CA GLU A 686 14.45 -8.24 -24.98
C GLU A 686 15.18 -6.93 -25.23
N PRO A 687 16.27 -6.94 -26.01
CA PRO A 687 16.90 -5.71 -26.48
C PRO A 687 15.87 -4.79 -27.12
N LYS A 688 16.04 -3.49 -26.96
CA LYS A 688 15.15 -2.52 -27.58
C LYS A 688 15.19 -2.68 -29.10
N GLY A 689 14.07 -3.09 -29.67
CA GLY A 689 13.91 -3.15 -31.14
C GLY A 689 13.73 -1.76 -31.76
N PRO A 690 13.74 -1.65 -33.09
CA PRO A 690 13.33 -0.42 -33.74
C PRO A 690 11.90 -0.06 -33.33
N VAL A 691 11.63 1.23 -33.21
CA VAL A 691 10.27 1.73 -32.94
C VAL A 691 9.35 1.22 -34.07
N VAL A 692 8.38 0.40 -33.70
CA VAL A 692 7.29 0.07 -34.63
C VAL A 692 6.27 1.20 -34.46
N PRO A 693 5.97 1.92 -35.57
CA PRO A 693 5.07 3.08 -35.49
C PRO A 693 3.70 2.75 -34.94
#